data_22447fa0fb53beebf22f7b376354d827
#
_entry.id   22447fa0fb53beebf22f7b376354d827
#
_cell.length_a   1.000
_cell.length_b   1.000
_cell.length_c   1.000
_cell.angle_alpha   90.00
_cell.angle_beta   90.00
_cell.angle_gamma   90.00
#
_symmetry.space_group_name_H-M   'P 1'
#
loop_
_entity.id
_entity.type
_entity.pdbx_description
1 polymer ?
#
loop_
_entity_poly.entity_id
_entity_poly.type
_entity_poly.pdbx_seq_one_letter_code
_entity_poly.pdbx_strand_id
1 'polypeptide(L)'
;MTIKTPALCLLLLSAAACCQAGVSGSPADSAPLKFAAAEIERAANDTQQPAPEVTISVTAGPSQTYRIERDGAKLRVIGGDAVGAMYGGLDIAEALRAGLLATLKNSDHRPYIAQRGIKFNVPLDKRQPSFDDNGTSGQENFQHVWDLAFWKDYLDTIARQRYNVLSLWNRHPFPTLVKVPGYEAVALDDVYNKKGELIKKMSHAAKVKFWNDVIALAEDRGIDVWWYVWNIHVYGSEGTNYGLTDSPDNAITKDYLRKSVTQLFRTYPKLKGLGMCPGENFGDRNKDHDFKEQWCWDTYGEGILDYKKENPGRKIEFVHRYWLTDFKYIGQRFDKLPDGYDLEYKYSRARLYSAPNPPFVKKDILDDTPTTMKTWWNLRNDDIFLVRWGDPDYVKQAVLAFPGNGRTAGYVLGSDRFCWGRESASKTPSSPRQLENEKHWYSFLLWGRLGYDPETSPQLLKGLIADRLKTTQSAQLYDTWQAASRIIPLVNRTRYVPWDYMWWVEGCRGNLLDRSIRGFHTVDIFLDKRWGGMDGTDHIGIPQYVAEGKTSGITPLASADQLDALALEALKGAAEINHEGKAELRETLGDIRTQARLGQYYASKIRGAVSVGLFRKTGEARHQTEAVAHLEKALTAWHAYAKELDANYTNLLYISGQRTFDWFDDSGPKSDIEIARKGTL
;
A
#
# COMPACT_ATOMS: atom_id res chain seq x y z
N MET A 1 32.41 -57.01 -50.99
CA MET A 1 33.11 -55.83 -50.42
C MET A 1 32.47 -54.62 -51.06
N THR A 2 31.44 -54.09 -50.42
CA THR A 2 30.65 -52.97 -50.94
C THR A 2 30.60 -51.87 -49.90
N ILE A 3 31.23 -50.76 -50.20
CA ILE A 3 31.37 -49.62 -49.41
C ILE A 3 30.05 -48.81 -49.52
N LYS A 4 29.36 -48.59 -48.39
CA LYS A 4 28.20 -47.66 -48.30
C LYS A 4 28.69 -46.29 -47.88
N THR A 5 28.46 -45.31 -48.71
CA THR A 5 28.63 -43.91 -48.49
C THR A 5 27.52 -43.35 -47.59
N PRO A 6 27.75 -42.55 -46.57
CA PRO A 6 26.71 -41.87 -45.80
C PRO A 6 26.29 -40.56 -46.49
N ALA A 7 25.00 -40.36 -46.63
CA ALA A 7 24.39 -39.14 -47.11
C ALA A 7 24.55 -38.02 -46.08
N LEU A 8 25.14 -36.90 -46.52
CA LEU A 8 25.31 -35.67 -45.74
C LEU A 8 23.98 -34.90 -45.76
N CYS A 9 23.23 -34.91 -44.66
CA CYS A 9 22.08 -34.03 -44.47
C CYS A 9 22.60 -32.61 -44.19
N LEU A 10 22.48 -31.69 -45.16
CA LEU A 10 22.65 -30.26 -44.97
C LEU A 10 21.46 -29.74 -44.16
N LEU A 11 21.66 -29.46 -42.88
CA LEU A 11 20.79 -28.62 -42.08
C LEU A 11 21.02 -27.17 -42.53
N LEU A 12 20.07 -26.60 -43.24
CA LEU A 12 19.92 -25.18 -43.46
C LEU A 12 19.54 -24.51 -42.10
N LEU A 13 20.53 -24.03 -41.37
CA LEU A 13 20.34 -23.05 -40.32
C LEU A 13 19.88 -21.77 -41.01
N SER A 14 18.60 -21.50 -41.00
CA SER A 14 18.08 -20.13 -41.20
C SER A 14 18.56 -19.29 -40.02
N ALA A 15 19.60 -18.51 -40.23
CA ALA A 15 19.97 -17.43 -39.37
C ALA A 15 18.81 -16.43 -39.40
N ALA A 16 17.90 -16.53 -38.44
CA ALA A 16 17.02 -15.43 -38.12
C ALA A 16 17.95 -14.25 -37.72
N ALA A 17 18.05 -13.25 -38.59
CA ALA A 17 18.68 -12.01 -38.28
C ALA A 17 17.94 -11.45 -37.07
N CYS A 18 18.57 -11.54 -35.90
CA CYS A 18 18.17 -10.85 -34.70
C CYS A 18 18.30 -9.36 -35.04
N CYS A 19 17.22 -8.69 -35.47
CA CYS A 19 17.19 -7.24 -35.52
C CYS A 19 17.43 -6.78 -34.09
N GLN A 20 18.64 -6.32 -33.81
CA GLN A 20 18.91 -5.59 -32.58
C GLN A 20 17.95 -4.43 -32.51
N ALA A 21 17.17 -4.38 -31.45
CA ALA A 21 16.28 -3.26 -31.18
C ALA A 21 17.07 -1.97 -31.16
N GLY A 22 16.65 -1.03 -31.98
CA GLY A 22 17.28 0.28 -32.06
C GLY A 22 16.83 1.21 -30.93
N VAL A 23 16.91 0.78 -29.66
CA VAL A 23 16.64 1.69 -28.55
C VAL A 23 17.92 2.44 -28.19
N SER A 24 17.94 3.75 -28.35
CA SER A 24 19.06 4.63 -28.02
C SER A 24 18.65 5.68 -26.99
N GLY A 25 19.52 5.96 -26.02
CA GLY A 25 19.32 6.97 -24.97
C GLY A 25 20.37 8.07 -25.00
N SER A 26 19.98 9.30 -24.73
CA SER A 26 20.88 10.44 -24.57
C SER A 26 20.47 11.29 -23.35
N PRO A 27 21.33 11.44 -22.33
CA PRO A 27 22.71 10.90 -22.23
C PRO A 27 22.76 9.37 -22.02
N ALA A 28 23.71 8.73 -22.67
CA ALA A 28 23.82 7.27 -22.73
C ALA A 28 24.17 6.60 -21.39
N ASP A 29 24.70 7.34 -20.43
CA ASP A 29 25.07 6.87 -19.09
C ASP A 29 23.94 7.03 -18.06
N SER A 30 22.83 7.69 -18.41
CA SER A 30 21.68 7.89 -17.51
C SER A 30 21.05 6.57 -17.09
N ALA A 31 21.05 6.28 -15.79
CA ALA A 31 20.46 5.06 -15.24
C ALA A 31 18.95 4.93 -15.50
N PRO A 32 18.12 5.99 -15.34
CA PRO A 32 16.71 5.94 -15.72
C PRO A 32 16.47 5.63 -17.20
N LEU A 33 17.28 6.18 -18.12
CA LEU A 33 17.13 5.91 -19.55
C LEU A 33 17.51 4.47 -19.90
N LYS A 34 18.60 3.96 -19.29
CA LYS A 34 18.99 2.54 -19.42
C LYS A 34 17.90 1.60 -18.94
N PHE A 35 17.24 1.94 -17.82
CA PHE A 35 16.12 1.17 -17.32
C PHE A 35 14.95 1.16 -18.30
N ALA A 36 14.58 2.31 -18.85
CA ALA A 36 13.52 2.42 -19.86
C ALA A 36 13.83 1.59 -21.12
N ALA A 37 15.05 1.67 -21.63
CA ALA A 37 15.47 0.87 -22.77
C ALA A 37 15.37 -0.63 -22.51
N ALA A 38 15.88 -1.09 -21.35
CA ALA A 38 15.78 -2.48 -20.95
C ALA A 38 14.33 -2.97 -20.80
N GLU A 39 13.42 -2.11 -20.33
CA GLU A 39 11.99 -2.45 -20.22
C GLU A 39 11.30 -2.57 -21.59
N ILE A 40 11.66 -1.73 -22.56
CA ILE A 40 11.15 -1.86 -23.95
C ILE A 40 11.66 -3.16 -24.57
N GLU A 41 12.95 -3.48 -24.43
CA GLU A 41 13.53 -4.72 -24.93
C GLU A 41 12.90 -5.94 -24.27
N ARG A 42 12.69 -5.87 -22.96
CA ARG A 42 12.00 -6.95 -22.22
C ARG A 42 10.56 -7.14 -22.71
N ALA A 43 9.82 -6.03 -22.91
CA ALA A 43 8.44 -6.11 -23.43
C ALA A 43 8.40 -6.74 -24.83
N ALA A 44 9.35 -6.40 -25.71
CA ALA A 44 9.48 -7.00 -27.04
C ALA A 44 9.73 -8.52 -26.97
N ASN A 45 10.67 -8.94 -26.10
CA ASN A 45 10.98 -10.35 -25.90
C ASN A 45 9.80 -11.13 -25.32
N ASP A 46 9.13 -10.60 -24.27
CA ASP A 46 8.01 -11.26 -23.59
C ASP A 46 6.78 -11.43 -24.52
N THR A 47 6.58 -10.46 -25.43
CA THR A 47 5.48 -10.48 -26.41
C THR A 47 5.86 -11.12 -27.74
N GLN A 48 7.12 -11.52 -27.92
CA GLN A 48 7.66 -12.09 -29.17
C GLN A 48 7.45 -11.14 -30.39
N GLN A 49 7.43 -9.82 -30.13
CA GLN A 49 7.34 -8.81 -31.17
C GLN A 49 8.72 -8.19 -31.43
N PRO A 50 8.97 -7.70 -32.66
CA PRO A 50 10.19 -6.93 -32.91
C PRO A 50 10.19 -5.67 -32.05
N ALA A 51 11.32 -5.38 -31.43
CA ALA A 51 11.44 -4.15 -30.66
C ALA A 51 11.37 -2.93 -31.61
N PRO A 52 10.60 -1.91 -31.22
CA PRO A 52 10.48 -0.70 -32.02
C PRO A 52 11.79 0.09 -32.06
N GLU A 53 12.00 0.85 -33.14
CA GLU A 53 13.07 1.87 -33.17
C GLU A 53 12.67 3.05 -32.29
N VAL A 54 13.35 3.21 -31.15
CA VAL A 54 13.03 4.24 -30.14
C VAL A 54 14.26 5.06 -29.81
N THR A 55 14.14 6.37 -29.87
CA THR A 55 15.12 7.31 -29.31
C THR A 55 14.57 7.94 -28.04
N ILE A 56 15.32 7.83 -26.93
CA ILE A 56 14.95 8.45 -25.65
C ILE A 56 15.94 9.56 -25.36
N SER A 57 15.45 10.77 -25.13
CA SER A 57 16.28 11.97 -24.90
C SER A 57 15.73 12.83 -23.76
N VAL A 58 16.59 13.69 -23.22
CA VAL A 58 16.24 14.65 -22.18
C VAL A 58 16.46 16.06 -22.72
N THR A 59 15.45 16.91 -22.58
CA THR A 59 15.53 18.35 -22.81
C THR A 59 15.05 19.03 -21.52
N ALA A 60 15.85 19.98 -21.00
CA ALA A 60 15.52 20.64 -19.74
C ALA A 60 14.10 21.22 -19.74
N GLY A 61 13.28 20.77 -18.80
CA GLY A 61 11.87 21.11 -18.68
C GLY A 61 11.32 20.75 -17.27
N PRO A 62 10.02 20.80 -17.09
CA PRO A 62 9.40 20.42 -15.82
C PRO A 62 9.67 18.95 -15.47
N SER A 63 9.85 18.69 -14.19
CA SER A 63 10.15 17.33 -13.70
C SER A 63 9.06 16.33 -14.06
N GLN A 64 9.48 15.13 -14.43
CA GLN A 64 8.63 13.97 -14.77
C GLN A 64 7.73 14.20 -16.01
N THR A 65 7.91 15.30 -16.77
CA THR A 65 7.18 15.48 -18.02
C THR A 65 7.89 14.76 -19.16
N TYR A 66 7.12 14.31 -20.15
CA TYR A 66 7.66 13.79 -21.39
C TYR A 66 6.68 13.97 -22.54
N ARG A 67 7.23 13.87 -23.74
CA ARG A 67 6.49 13.85 -25.00
C ARG A 67 6.86 12.60 -25.77
N ILE A 68 5.86 11.96 -26.37
CA ILE A 68 6.06 10.90 -27.35
C ILE A 68 5.75 11.47 -28.74
N GLU A 69 6.66 11.31 -29.68
CA GLU A 69 6.50 11.67 -31.08
C GLU A 69 6.67 10.43 -31.95
N ARG A 70 5.78 10.27 -32.93
CA ARG A 70 5.81 9.19 -33.90
C ARG A 70 6.10 9.75 -35.30
N ASP A 71 7.09 9.17 -35.97
CA ASP A 71 7.43 9.42 -37.37
C ASP A 71 7.48 8.05 -38.09
N GLY A 72 6.38 7.68 -38.69
CA GLY A 72 6.22 6.36 -39.30
C GLY A 72 6.35 5.22 -38.24
N ALA A 73 7.37 4.39 -38.43
CA ALA A 73 7.68 3.31 -37.49
C ALA A 73 8.57 3.75 -36.32
N LYS A 74 9.19 4.93 -36.39
CA LYS A 74 10.11 5.44 -35.39
C LYS A 74 9.35 6.17 -34.28
N LEU A 75 9.82 5.99 -33.05
CA LEU A 75 9.30 6.67 -31.86
C LEU A 75 10.41 7.50 -31.22
N ARG A 76 10.06 8.70 -30.80
CA ARG A 76 10.93 9.56 -29.98
C ARG A 76 10.26 9.86 -28.66
N VAL A 77 11.00 9.65 -27.59
CA VAL A 77 10.64 10.09 -26.23
C VAL A 77 11.53 11.26 -25.86
N ILE A 78 10.92 12.37 -25.48
CA ILE A 78 11.63 13.59 -25.06
C ILE A 78 11.15 13.92 -23.65
N GLY A 79 11.97 13.63 -22.63
CA GLY A 79 11.68 13.95 -21.24
C GLY A 79 12.08 15.36 -20.87
N GLY A 80 11.32 16.00 -19.95
CA GLY A 80 11.72 17.24 -19.29
C GLY A 80 12.86 17.02 -18.29
N ASP A 81 12.99 15.80 -17.81
CA ASP A 81 14.12 15.28 -17.04
C ASP A 81 14.31 13.78 -17.33
N ALA A 82 15.32 13.15 -16.70
CA ALA A 82 15.62 11.75 -16.90
C ALA A 82 14.47 10.82 -16.43
N VAL A 83 13.73 11.21 -15.40
CA VAL A 83 12.59 10.44 -14.87
C VAL A 83 11.41 10.53 -15.84
N GLY A 84 11.13 11.70 -16.40
CA GLY A 84 10.10 11.85 -17.43
C GLY A 84 10.45 11.05 -18.69
N ALA A 85 11.71 11.08 -19.13
CA ALA A 85 12.18 10.26 -20.25
C ALA A 85 12.01 8.76 -19.97
N MET A 86 12.31 8.31 -18.75
CA MET A 86 12.06 6.95 -18.31
C MET A 86 10.58 6.58 -18.39
N TYR A 87 9.68 7.45 -17.89
CA TYR A 87 8.24 7.19 -17.94
C TYR A 87 7.71 7.09 -19.37
N GLY A 88 8.20 7.91 -20.28
CA GLY A 88 7.83 7.80 -21.68
C GLY A 88 8.28 6.48 -22.32
N GLY A 89 9.48 6.00 -21.99
CA GLY A 89 9.95 4.67 -22.40
C GLY A 89 9.13 3.54 -21.81
N LEU A 90 8.73 3.66 -20.54
CA LEU A 90 7.82 2.69 -19.90
C LEU A 90 6.42 2.68 -20.54
N ASP A 91 5.91 3.83 -21.03
CA ASP A 91 4.65 3.87 -21.77
C ASP A 91 4.74 3.11 -23.10
N ILE A 92 5.88 3.21 -23.79
CA ILE A 92 6.13 2.41 -25.00
C ILE A 92 6.16 0.93 -24.67
N ALA A 93 6.82 0.51 -23.59
CA ALA A 93 6.86 -0.87 -23.14
C ALA A 93 5.47 -1.40 -22.76
N GLU A 94 4.66 -0.60 -22.08
CA GLU A 94 3.27 -0.93 -21.73
C GLU A 94 2.38 -1.03 -22.98
N ALA A 95 2.51 -0.09 -23.92
CA ALA A 95 1.77 -0.14 -25.18
C ALA A 95 2.12 -1.37 -26.03
N LEU A 96 3.39 -1.80 -26.00
CA LEU A 96 3.84 -3.04 -26.67
C LEU A 96 3.19 -4.26 -26.02
N ARG A 97 3.23 -4.38 -24.69
CA ARG A 97 2.58 -5.45 -23.93
C ARG A 97 1.08 -5.50 -24.13
N ALA A 98 0.44 -4.34 -24.20
CA ALA A 98 -1.00 -4.23 -24.41
C ALA A 98 -1.44 -4.43 -25.88
N GLY A 99 -0.51 -4.61 -26.82
CA GLY A 99 -0.83 -4.70 -28.24
C GLY A 99 -1.29 -3.37 -28.87
N LEU A 100 -0.98 -2.25 -28.21
CA LEU A 100 -1.43 -0.90 -28.61
C LEU A 100 -0.32 -0.05 -29.26
N LEU A 101 0.87 -0.62 -29.49
CA LEU A 101 2.01 0.14 -30.02
C LEU A 101 1.68 0.85 -31.35
N ALA A 102 0.94 0.18 -32.25
CA ALA A 102 0.56 0.75 -33.54
C ALA A 102 -0.40 1.95 -33.42
N THR A 103 -1.14 2.05 -32.33
CA THR A 103 -2.12 3.11 -32.06
C THR A 103 -1.57 4.30 -31.29
N LEU A 104 -0.32 4.20 -30.79
CA LEU A 104 0.33 5.32 -30.11
C LEU A 104 0.39 6.55 -31.04
N LYS A 105 -0.04 7.69 -30.53
CA LYS A 105 -0.02 8.98 -31.21
C LYS A 105 0.95 9.92 -30.51
N ASN A 106 1.24 11.03 -31.16
CA ASN A 106 1.94 12.14 -30.51
C ASN A 106 1.16 12.59 -29.28
N SER A 107 1.86 12.74 -28.17
CA SER A 107 1.23 13.04 -26.88
C SER A 107 2.21 13.74 -25.93
N ASP A 108 1.66 14.61 -25.10
CA ASP A 108 2.37 15.29 -24.01
C ASP A 108 1.85 14.79 -22.68
N HIS A 109 2.76 14.49 -21.76
CA HIS A 109 2.44 13.91 -20.47
C HIS A 109 3.08 14.67 -19.31
N ARG A 110 2.35 14.79 -18.23
CA ARG A 110 2.81 15.38 -16.97
C ARG A 110 2.14 14.69 -15.79
N PRO A 111 2.79 14.62 -14.63
CA PRO A 111 2.18 13.98 -13.48
C PRO A 111 0.99 14.81 -12.97
N TYR A 112 -0.15 14.15 -12.75
CA TYR A 112 -1.28 14.75 -12.05
C TYR A 112 -0.94 14.97 -10.56
N ILE A 113 -0.41 13.94 -9.90
CA ILE A 113 0.19 14.04 -8.56
C ILE A 113 1.70 13.86 -8.70
N ALA A 114 2.47 14.88 -8.32
CA ALA A 114 3.92 14.92 -8.51
C ALA A 114 4.65 13.82 -7.71
N GLN A 115 4.22 13.56 -6.48
CA GLN A 115 4.86 12.61 -5.57
C GLN A 115 3.91 11.45 -5.26
N ARG A 116 4.33 10.25 -5.63
CA ARG A 116 3.55 9.00 -5.51
C ARG A 116 4.41 7.96 -4.84
N GLY A 117 4.08 7.64 -3.59
CA GLY A 117 4.96 6.84 -2.74
C GLY A 117 4.37 5.52 -2.29
N ILE A 118 5.28 4.68 -1.82
CA ILE A 118 4.97 3.47 -1.06
C ILE A 118 5.43 3.68 0.38
N LYS A 119 4.57 3.34 1.32
CA LYS A 119 4.89 3.21 2.72
C LYS A 119 5.30 1.77 3.02
N PHE A 120 6.53 1.58 3.49
CA PHE A 120 7.09 0.28 3.79
C PHE A 120 7.51 0.19 5.26
N ASN A 121 6.88 -0.70 6.03
CA ASN A 121 7.31 -1.01 7.39
C ASN A 121 8.54 -1.92 7.33
N VAL A 122 9.67 -1.46 7.88
CA VAL A 122 10.96 -2.16 7.77
C VAL A 122 11.26 -2.94 9.04
N PRO A 123 11.20 -4.27 9.05
CA PRO A 123 11.65 -5.10 10.16
C PRO A 123 13.19 -5.19 10.17
N LEU A 124 13.86 -4.19 10.76
CA LEU A 124 15.31 -4.07 10.74
C LEU A 124 16.02 -5.13 11.59
N ASP A 125 15.58 -5.25 12.83
CA ASP A 125 16.20 -6.13 13.84
C ASP A 125 15.22 -6.31 15.02
N LYS A 126 15.26 -7.43 15.72
CA LYS A 126 14.39 -7.65 16.90
C LYS A 126 14.56 -6.58 17.99
N ARG A 127 15.74 -5.95 18.06
CA ARG A 127 16.06 -4.87 19.01
C ARG A 127 15.47 -3.51 18.59
N GLN A 128 14.97 -3.40 17.35
CA GLN A 128 14.39 -2.20 16.76
C GLN A 128 13.04 -2.54 16.12
N PRO A 129 12.01 -2.81 16.92
CA PRO A 129 10.73 -3.27 16.40
C PRO A 129 10.07 -2.24 15.48
N SER A 130 9.57 -2.72 14.35
CA SER A 130 8.66 -1.97 13.48
C SER A 130 7.20 -2.14 13.93
N PHE A 131 6.26 -1.81 13.06
CA PHE A 131 4.84 -1.94 13.38
C PHE A 131 4.27 -3.33 13.14
N ASP A 132 4.91 -4.16 12.33
CA ASP A 132 4.40 -5.48 11.94
C ASP A 132 5.32 -6.67 12.26
N ASP A 133 6.35 -6.49 13.05
CA ASP A 133 7.33 -7.55 13.34
C ASP A 133 6.73 -8.83 13.93
N ASN A 134 5.53 -8.74 14.50
CA ASN A 134 4.82 -9.88 15.08
C ASN A 134 3.88 -10.57 14.06
N GLY A 135 3.59 -9.96 12.92
CA GLY A 135 2.78 -10.55 11.86
C GLY A 135 3.59 -11.45 10.94
N THR A 136 2.92 -12.32 10.18
CA THR A 136 3.59 -13.22 9.22
C THR A 136 4.41 -12.43 8.21
N SER A 137 3.86 -11.35 7.66
CA SER A 137 4.56 -10.51 6.68
C SER A 137 5.84 -9.89 7.24
N GLY A 138 5.81 -9.37 8.48
CA GLY A 138 7.00 -8.83 9.13
C GLY A 138 8.06 -9.89 9.42
N GLN A 139 7.64 -11.04 9.96
CA GLN A 139 8.56 -12.14 10.29
C GLN A 139 9.28 -12.70 9.06
N GLU A 140 8.57 -12.87 7.95
CA GLU A 140 9.14 -13.31 6.68
C GLU A 140 10.19 -12.33 6.15
N ASN A 141 9.95 -11.04 6.33
CA ASN A 141 10.77 -10.02 5.70
C ASN A 141 12.02 -9.59 6.48
N PHE A 142 12.26 -10.07 7.71
CA PHE A 142 13.51 -9.80 8.44
C PHE A 142 14.77 -10.15 7.64
N GLN A 143 14.76 -11.26 6.92
CA GLN A 143 15.89 -11.69 6.09
C GLN A 143 15.98 -10.90 4.78
N HIS A 144 14.86 -10.58 4.17
CA HIS A 144 14.80 -10.00 2.83
C HIS A 144 15.21 -8.53 2.80
N VAL A 145 14.85 -7.73 3.82
CA VAL A 145 15.22 -6.32 3.89
C VAL A 145 16.75 -6.08 4.01
N TRP A 146 17.55 -7.15 4.22
CA TRP A 146 19.01 -7.10 4.21
C TRP A 146 19.63 -7.75 2.96
N ASP A 147 18.83 -7.97 1.92
CA ASP A 147 19.28 -8.45 0.60
C ASP A 147 19.15 -7.32 -0.45
N LEU A 148 20.29 -6.93 -1.04
CA LEU A 148 20.29 -5.88 -2.06
C LEU A 148 19.54 -6.29 -3.33
N ALA A 149 19.50 -7.58 -3.65
CA ALA A 149 18.70 -8.09 -4.77
C ALA A 149 17.19 -7.94 -4.52
N PHE A 150 16.74 -8.07 -3.26
CA PHE A 150 15.36 -7.77 -2.89
C PHE A 150 15.03 -6.31 -3.19
N TRP A 151 15.87 -5.36 -2.77
CA TRP A 151 15.63 -3.93 -3.01
C TRP A 151 15.68 -3.57 -4.48
N LYS A 152 16.59 -4.21 -5.25
CA LYS A 152 16.60 -4.02 -6.71
C LYS A 152 15.29 -4.45 -7.35
N ASP A 153 14.80 -5.65 -7.05
CA ASP A 153 13.52 -6.17 -7.57
C ASP A 153 12.36 -5.25 -7.16
N TYR A 154 12.36 -4.82 -5.89
CA TYR A 154 11.31 -3.96 -5.32
C TYR A 154 11.27 -2.59 -5.99
N LEU A 155 12.43 -1.93 -6.11
CA LEU A 155 12.56 -0.60 -6.73
C LEU A 155 12.23 -0.64 -8.23
N ASP A 156 12.67 -1.68 -8.94
CA ASP A 156 12.32 -1.90 -10.34
C ASP A 156 10.80 -2.04 -10.51
N THR A 157 10.15 -2.78 -9.60
CA THR A 157 8.70 -3.02 -9.65
C THR A 157 7.91 -1.74 -9.39
N ILE A 158 8.25 -0.96 -8.36
CA ILE A 158 7.52 0.28 -8.07
C ILE A 158 7.82 1.38 -9.10
N ALA A 159 9.01 1.42 -9.70
CA ALA A 159 9.32 2.33 -10.81
C ALA A 159 8.43 2.07 -12.04
N ARG A 160 8.24 0.78 -12.43
CA ARG A 160 7.30 0.40 -13.49
C ARG A 160 5.88 0.89 -13.22
N GLN A 161 5.47 0.86 -11.96
CA GLN A 161 4.15 1.32 -11.51
C GLN A 161 4.05 2.85 -11.36
N ARG A 162 5.09 3.61 -11.71
CA ARG A 162 5.15 5.10 -11.62
C ARG A 162 5.26 5.66 -10.21
N TYR A 163 5.65 4.87 -9.21
CA TYR A 163 6.01 5.41 -7.90
C TYR A 163 7.40 6.03 -7.94
N ASN A 164 7.56 7.15 -7.24
CA ASN A 164 8.81 7.89 -7.17
C ASN A 164 9.21 8.27 -5.73
N VAL A 165 8.57 7.70 -4.74
CA VAL A 165 8.92 7.84 -3.32
C VAL A 165 8.86 6.49 -2.62
N LEU A 166 9.88 6.17 -1.84
CA LEU A 166 9.91 5.05 -0.89
C LEU A 166 10.02 5.61 0.53
N SER A 167 8.93 5.52 1.29
CA SER A 167 8.86 5.93 2.68
C SER A 167 9.08 4.73 3.60
N LEU A 168 10.26 4.64 4.22
CA LEU A 168 10.70 3.54 5.07
C LEU A 168 10.34 3.82 6.53
N TRP A 169 9.52 2.99 7.13
CA TRP A 169 8.98 3.18 8.48
C TRP A 169 9.58 2.20 9.47
N ASN A 170 10.18 2.73 10.54
CA ASN A 170 10.56 1.97 11.73
C ASN A 170 10.39 2.87 12.95
N ARG A 171 10.13 2.30 14.12
CA ARG A 171 9.88 3.11 15.32
C ARG A 171 11.12 3.87 15.77
N HIS A 172 12.29 3.25 15.67
CA HIS A 172 13.56 3.85 16.05
C HIS A 172 14.72 3.25 15.24
N PRO A 173 14.97 3.72 14.00
CA PRO A 173 15.94 3.11 13.10
C PRO A 173 17.40 3.51 13.39
N PHE A 174 17.66 4.54 14.20
CA PHE A 174 18.97 5.16 14.36
C PHE A 174 20.10 4.19 14.75
N PRO A 175 19.90 3.23 15.69
CA PRO A 175 20.96 2.29 16.03
C PRO A 175 21.49 1.44 14.87
N THR A 176 20.66 1.19 13.88
CA THR A 176 21.06 0.53 12.63
C THR A 176 21.66 1.50 11.61
N LEU A 177 21.14 2.72 11.54
CA LEU A 177 21.48 3.65 10.47
C LEU A 177 22.71 4.49 10.76
N VAL A 178 22.95 4.88 12.01
CA VAL A 178 23.99 5.85 12.34
C VAL A 178 24.80 5.49 13.57
N LYS A 179 26.08 5.85 13.55
CA LYS A 179 26.92 5.84 14.75
C LYS A 179 26.97 7.25 15.30
N VAL A 180 26.25 7.47 16.40
CA VAL A 180 26.03 8.80 16.96
C VAL A 180 27.21 9.20 17.84
N PRO A 181 27.86 10.38 17.62
CA PRO A 181 28.96 10.85 18.43
C PRO A 181 28.57 11.03 19.92
N GLY A 182 29.34 10.39 20.80
CA GLY A 182 29.06 10.34 22.24
C GLY A 182 28.08 9.25 22.69
N TYR A 183 27.53 8.47 21.72
CA TYR A 183 26.62 7.35 21.96
C TYR A 183 26.97 6.14 21.09
N GLU A 184 28.26 5.94 20.81
CA GLU A 184 28.76 4.97 19.84
C GLU A 184 28.35 3.53 20.13
N ALA A 185 28.17 3.19 21.43
CA ALA A 185 27.78 1.84 21.85
C ALA A 185 26.31 1.49 21.52
N VAL A 186 25.49 2.48 21.12
CA VAL A 186 24.11 2.24 20.65
C VAL A 186 24.10 1.64 19.24
N ALA A 187 25.16 1.84 18.43
CA ALA A 187 25.25 1.31 17.09
C ALA A 187 25.24 -0.23 17.09
N LEU A 188 24.30 -0.83 16.36
CA LEU A 188 24.05 -2.26 16.37
C LEU A 188 24.79 -2.99 15.26
N ASP A 189 25.67 -3.90 15.65
CA ASP A 189 26.18 -4.96 14.76
C ASP A 189 25.15 -6.09 14.63
N ASP A 190 25.36 -6.96 13.63
CA ASP A 190 24.56 -8.15 13.35
C ASP A 190 23.06 -7.88 13.18
N VAL A 191 22.34 -8.85 12.66
CA VAL A 191 20.88 -8.80 12.46
C VAL A 191 20.25 -10.04 13.04
N TYR A 192 19.25 -9.83 13.88
CA TYR A 192 18.48 -10.91 14.50
C TYR A 192 17.00 -10.80 14.16
N ASN A 193 16.37 -11.95 13.87
CA ASN A 193 14.93 -12.02 13.68
C ASN A 193 14.16 -11.93 15.02
N LYS A 194 12.85 -11.93 14.94
CA LYS A 194 11.98 -11.81 16.12
C LYS A 194 12.21 -12.93 17.15
N LYS A 195 12.60 -14.14 16.73
CA LYS A 195 12.91 -15.27 17.61
C LYS A 195 14.28 -15.13 18.28
N GLY A 196 15.12 -14.21 17.83
CA GLY A 196 16.47 -14.02 18.32
C GLY A 196 17.53 -14.85 17.59
N GLU A 197 17.18 -15.42 16.47
CA GLU A 197 18.11 -16.15 15.60
C GLU A 197 18.92 -15.14 14.79
N LEU A 198 20.24 -15.39 14.68
CA LEU A 198 21.14 -14.59 13.85
C LEU A 198 20.80 -14.81 12.38
N ILE A 199 20.31 -13.76 11.72
CA ILE A 199 19.99 -13.80 10.29
C ILE A 199 21.20 -13.42 9.45
N LYS A 200 21.91 -12.37 9.87
CA LYS A 200 23.05 -11.88 9.12
C LYS A 200 24.15 -11.34 10.05
N LYS A 201 25.35 -11.87 9.91
CA LYS A 201 26.53 -11.32 10.56
C LYS A 201 27.01 -10.10 9.78
N MET A 202 27.02 -8.94 10.42
CA MET A 202 27.23 -7.68 9.72
C MET A 202 27.69 -6.59 10.69
N SER A 203 28.80 -5.91 10.40
CA SER A 203 29.19 -4.75 11.21
C SER A 203 28.27 -3.56 10.95
N HIS A 204 28.18 -2.63 11.90
CA HIS A 204 27.43 -1.38 11.72
C HIS A 204 27.89 -0.61 10.45
N ALA A 205 29.19 -0.54 10.18
CA ALA A 205 29.70 0.10 8.97
C ALA A 205 29.20 -0.57 7.67
N ALA A 206 29.08 -1.90 7.69
CA ALA A 206 28.49 -2.63 6.57
C ALA A 206 26.98 -2.35 6.41
N LYS A 207 26.26 -2.15 7.51
CA LYS A 207 24.83 -1.71 7.47
C LYS A 207 24.69 -0.31 6.86
N VAL A 208 25.55 0.62 7.26
CA VAL A 208 25.58 1.98 6.69
C VAL A 208 25.84 1.92 5.18
N LYS A 209 26.84 1.13 4.75
CA LYS A 209 27.10 0.94 3.32
C LYS A 209 25.89 0.36 2.61
N PHE A 210 25.27 -0.67 3.16
CA PHE A 210 24.11 -1.33 2.58
C PHE A 210 22.94 -0.34 2.32
N TRP A 211 22.60 0.50 3.30
CA TRP A 211 21.53 1.48 3.12
C TRP A 211 21.89 2.61 2.14
N ASN A 212 23.18 3.01 2.07
CA ASN A 212 23.64 3.91 1.00
C ASN A 212 23.48 3.26 -0.38
N ASP A 213 23.81 1.98 -0.52
CA ASP A 213 23.62 1.24 -1.77
C ASP A 213 22.13 1.15 -2.16
N VAL A 214 21.22 0.90 -1.20
CA VAL A 214 19.77 0.90 -1.44
C VAL A 214 19.27 2.26 -1.91
N ILE A 215 19.72 3.35 -1.26
CA ILE A 215 19.33 4.72 -1.63
C ILE A 215 19.87 5.07 -3.04
N ALA A 216 21.09 4.63 -3.38
CA ALA A 216 21.64 4.81 -4.72
C ALA A 216 20.85 4.05 -5.79
N LEU A 217 20.46 2.80 -5.53
CA LEU A 217 19.58 2.04 -6.42
C LEU A 217 18.22 2.72 -6.63
N ALA A 218 17.66 3.35 -5.58
CA ALA A 218 16.41 4.09 -5.68
C ALA A 218 16.58 5.33 -6.58
N GLU A 219 17.67 6.09 -6.39
CA GLU A 219 18.00 7.25 -7.24
C GLU A 219 18.13 6.86 -8.71
N ASP A 220 18.76 5.71 -9.02
CA ASP A 220 18.85 5.16 -10.38
C ASP A 220 17.50 4.90 -11.05
N ARG A 221 16.42 4.89 -10.30
CA ARG A 221 15.02 4.73 -10.74
C ARG A 221 14.19 6.01 -10.56
N GLY A 222 14.83 7.13 -10.18
CA GLY A 222 14.15 8.38 -9.88
C GLY A 222 13.22 8.28 -8.67
N ILE A 223 13.59 7.44 -7.69
CA ILE A 223 12.82 7.22 -6.47
C ILE A 223 13.54 7.88 -5.30
N ASP A 224 12.88 8.85 -4.67
CA ASP A 224 13.33 9.48 -3.44
C ASP A 224 13.09 8.56 -2.24
N VAL A 225 14.06 8.48 -1.33
CA VAL A 225 13.96 7.66 -0.10
C VAL A 225 13.84 8.56 1.11
N TRP A 226 12.89 8.25 1.96
CA TRP A 226 12.69 8.88 3.26
C TRP A 226 12.69 7.83 4.36
N TRP A 227 13.28 8.18 5.53
CA TRP A 227 13.04 7.45 6.76
C TRP A 227 11.92 8.11 7.55
N TYR A 228 11.09 7.29 8.18
CA TYR A 228 9.99 7.73 9.04
C TYR A 228 10.16 7.13 10.44
N VAL A 229 10.07 7.97 11.47
CA VAL A 229 10.29 7.60 12.86
C VAL A 229 9.05 7.85 13.71
N TRP A 230 8.98 7.18 14.86
CA TRP A 230 7.87 7.33 15.80
C TRP A 230 8.39 7.65 17.19
N ASN A 231 7.90 8.70 17.81
CA ASN A 231 8.32 9.12 19.16
C ASN A 231 7.54 8.36 20.24
N ILE A 232 8.06 8.20 21.44
CA ILE A 232 9.43 8.46 21.92
C ILE A 232 10.12 7.09 22.09
N HIS A 233 10.64 6.47 21.10
CA HIS A 233 11.26 5.15 21.24
C HIS A 233 12.78 5.29 21.21
N VAL A 234 13.44 4.51 22.07
CA VAL A 234 14.89 4.36 22.11
C VAL A 234 15.31 2.89 21.99
N TYR A 235 14.52 2.11 21.29
CA TYR A 235 14.78 0.70 21.05
C TYR A 235 16.17 0.47 20.47
N GLY A 236 16.86 -0.58 20.95
CA GLY A 236 18.22 -0.91 20.56
C GLY A 236 19.29 -0.20 21.40
N SER A 237 18.89 0.67 22.32
CA SER A 237 19.83 1.29 23.27
C SER A 237 19.92 0.54 24.61
N GLU A 238 19.14 -0.52 24.77
CA GLU A 238 19.12 -1.35 25.98
C GLU A 238 20.50 -1.96 26.25
N GLY A 239 20.91 -1.91 27.53
CA GLY A 239 22.22 -2.43 27.94
C GLY A 239 23.40 -1.48 27.69
N THR A 240 23.17 -0.31 27.11
CA THR A 240 24.16 0.77 27.07
C THR A 240 24.14 1.58 28.37
N ASN A 241 25.30 2.05 28.81
CA ASN A 241 25.39 2.81 30.07
C ASN A 241 25.18 4.32 29.89
N TYR A 242 24.43 4.74 28.87
CA TYR A 242 24.17 6.16 28.61
C TYR A 242 22.97 6.73 29.38
N GLY A 243 22.13 5.91 29.97
CA GLY A 243 20.91 6.38 30.67
C GLY A 243 19.79 6.82 29.73
N LEU A 244 19.76 6.29 28.50
CA LEU A 244 18.68 6.53 27.54
C LEU A 244 17.39 5.86 28.00
N THR A 245 16.29 6.61 28.01
CA THR A 245 14.96 6.11 28.34
C THR A 245 13.92 6.76 27.45
N ASP A 246 12.73 6.19 27.36
CA ASP A 246 11.57 6.74 26.64
C ASP A 246 10.79 7.79 27.47
N SER A 247 11.36 8.26 28.56
CA SER A 247 10.80 9.39 29.33
C SER A 247 10.94 10.70 28.55
N PRO A 248 9.88 11.48 28.40
CA PRO A 248 9.94 12.78 27.71
C PRO A 248 10.77 13.83 28.46
N ASP A 249 11.03 13.64 29.76
CA ASP A 249 11.84 14.54 30.58
C ASP A 249 13.34 14.19 30.55
N ASN A 250 13.72 13.10 29.90
CA ASN A 250 15.12 12.67 29.83
C ASN A 250 15.92 13.54 28.85
N ALA A 251 16.76 14.43 29.39
CA ALA A 251 17.61 15.32 28.60
C ALA A 251 18.66 14.56 27.76
N ILE A 252 19.12 13.41 28.24
CA ILE A 252 20.10 12.56 27.50
C ILE A 252 19.44 11.99 26.25
N THR A 253 18.18 11.55 26.35
CA THR A 253 17.41 11.05 25.21
C THR A 253 17.17 12.16 24.18
N LYS A 254 16.87 13.37 24.61
CA LYS A 254 16.74 14.53 23.70
C LYS A 254 18.05 14.81 22.95
N ASP A 255 19.19 14.86 23.64
CA ASP A 255 20.50 15.09 23.03
C ASP A 255 20.87 13.96 22.05
N TYR A 256 20.64 12.71 22.43
CA TYR A 256 20.86 11.56 21.59
C TYR A 256 20.05 11.63 20.29
N LEU A 257 18.73 11.90 20.36
CA LEU A 257 17.87 11.97 19.18
C LEU A 257 18.22 13.15 18.28
N ARG A 258 18.51 14.34 18.85
CA ARG A 258 19.01 15.51 18.10
C ARG A 258 20.27 15.17 17.30
N LYS A 259 21.27 14.57 17.95
CA LYS A 259 22.51 14.13 17.31
C LYS A 259 22.27 13.03 16.29
N SER A 260 21.33 12.13 16.55
CA SER A 260 20.95 11.06 15.61
C SER A 260 20.42 11.62 14.29
N VAL A 261 19.57 12.64 14.34
CA VAL A 261 19.04 13.34 13.15
C VAL A 261 20.17 14.03 12.37
N THR A 262 21.01 14.77 13.06
CA THR A 262 22.17 15.43 12.44
C THR A 262 23.08 14.40 11.75
N GLN A 263 23.37 13.29 12.44
CA GLN A 263 24.24 12.25 11.93
C GLN A 263 23.60 11.45 10.79
N LEU A 264 22.25 11.32 10.76
CA LEU A 264 21.53 10.67 9.67
C LEU A 264 21.83 11.36 8.32
N PHE A 265 21.70 12.67 8.26
CA PHE A 265 21.95 13.41 7.03
C PHE A 265 23.45 13.50 6.66
N ARG A 266 24.35 13.44 7.63
CA ARG A 266 25.79 13.31 7.36
C ARG A 266 26.14 11.96 6.75
N THR A 267 25.49 10.89 7.24
CA THR A 267 25.77 9.51 6.84
C THR A 267 25.16 9.15 5.48
N TYR A 268 24.00 9.76 5.15
CA TYR A 268 23.24 9.47 3.92
C TYR A 268 23.07 10.72 3.06
N PRO A 269 24.06 11.10 2.25
CA PRO A 269 24.02 12.34 1.46
C PRO A 269 22.91 12.35 0.38
N LYS A 270 22.43 11.19 -0.06
CA LYS A 270 21.36 11.05 -1.04
C LYS A 270 19.97 10.84 -0.42
N LEU A 271 19.88 10.71 0.91
CA LEU A 271 18.58 10.61 1.59
C LEU A 271 17.79 11.90 1.40
N LYS A 272 16.56 11.79 0.91
CA LYS A 272 15.75 12.96 0.57
C LYS A 272 15.23 13.68 1.80
N GLY A 273 14.77 12.94 2.81
CA GLY A 273 14.15 13.56 3.95
C GLY A 273 13.91 12.62 5.13
N LEU A 274 13.25 13.19 6.12
CA LEU A 274 12.85 12.53 7.35
C LEU A 274 11.39 12.84 7.64
N GLY A 275 10.60 11.80 7.89
CA GLY A 275 9.26 11.93 8.44
C GLY A 275 9.25 11.60 9.94
N MET A 276 8.39 12.28 10.68
CA MET A 276 8.26 12.09 12.11
C MET A 276 6.79 12.03 12.53
N CYS A 277 6.45 11.02 13.33
CA CYS A 277 5.19 10.98 14.04
C CYS A 277 5.39 11.42 15.50
N PRO A 278 4.66 12.43 15.98
CA PRO A 278 4.77 12.85 17.38
C PRO A 278 4.39 11.73 18.35
N GLY A 279 3.52 10.79 17.91
CA GLY A 279 3.20 9.60 18.68
C GLY A 279 2.35 9.82 19.92
N GLU A 280 2.24 8.75 20.69
CA GLU A 280 1.31 8.62 21.83
C GLU A 280 2.07 8.29 23.13
N ASN A 281 3.41 8.38 23.12
CA ASN A 281 4.25 7.82 24.18
C ASN A 281 4.77 8.89 25.15
N PHE A 282 4.01 9.98 25.36
CA PHE A 282 4.36 11.07 26.27
C PHE A 282 3.71 10.90 27.65
N GLY A 283 3.20 9.73 27.99
CA GLY A 283 2.54 9.45 29.27
C GLY A 283 1.36 10.40 29.52
N ASP A 284 1.30 10.97 30.71
CA ASP A 284 0.23 11.90 31.09
C ASP A 284 0.21 13.19 30.25
N ARG A 285 1.32 13.50 29.55
CA ARG A 285 1.44 14.66 28.65
C ARG A 285 1.00 14.40 27.22
N ASN A 286 0.40 13.24 26.92
CA ASN A 286 -0.06 12.94 25.56
C ASN A 286 -1.05 13.98 25.00
N LYS A 287 -1.81 14.65 25.86
CA LYS A 287 -2.76 15.73 25.50
C LYS A 287 -2.16 17.12 25.53
N ASP A 288 -0.96 17.29 26.06
CA ASP A 288 -0.22 18.55 26.06
C ASP A 288 0.49 18.73 24.72
N HIS A 289 -0.24 19.25 23.74
CA HIS A 289 0.27 19.41 22.39
C HIS A 289 1.42 20.42 22.32
N ASP A 290 1.41 21.45 23.17
CA ASP A 290 2.49 22.44 23.22
C ASP A 290 3.81 21.81 23.67
N PHE A 291 3.79 21.07 24.76
CA PHE A 291 4.95 20.33 25.25
C PHE A 291 5.45 19.31 24.23
N LYS A 292 4.55 18.58 23.61
CA LYS A 292 4.87 17.55 22.64
C LYS A 292 5.58 18.11 21.41
N GLU A 293 5.07 19.19 20.85
CA GLU A 293 5.67 19.83 19.68
C GLU A 293 6.99 20.54 20.04
N GLN A 294 7.12 21.08 21.26
CA GLN A 294 8.41 21.59 21.74
C GLN A 294 9.44 20.46 21.85
N TRP A 295 9.05 19.31 22.37
CA TRP A 295 9.92 18.14 22.46
C TRP A 295 10.37 17.64 21.08
N CYS A 296 9.44 17.56 20.13
CA CYS A 296 9.74 17.19 18.74
C CYS A 296 10.67 18.20 18.07
N TRP A 297 10.49 19.49 18.36
CA TRP A 297 11.38 20.55 17.89
C TRP A 297 12.78 20.41 18.48
N ASP A 298 12.90 20.28 19.80
CA ASP A 298 14.20 20.18 20.52
C ASP A 298 15.04 18.99 20.00
N THR A 299 14.39 17.99 19.45
CA THR A 299 15.04 16.77 18.93
C THR A 299 15.21 16.81 17.41
N TYR A 300 14.11 16.79 16.66
CA TYR A 300 14.16 16.66 15.19
C TYR A 300 14.41 18.00 14.49
N GLY A 301 13.69 19.05 14.90
CA GLY A 301 13.87 20.39 14.31
C GLY A 301 15.29 20.90 14.51
N GLU A 302 15.76 20.90 15.75
CA GLU A 302 17.12 21.35 16.08
C GLU A 302 18.20 20.45 15.46
N GLY A 303 17.94 19.11 15.35
CA GLY A 303 18.86 18.20 14.69
C GLY A 303 19.02 18.49 13.20
N ILE A 304 17.95 18.87 12.52
CA ILE A 304 17.99 19.36 11.12
C ILE A 304 18.75 20.68 11.04
N LEU A 305 18.47 21.64 11.95
CA LEU A 305 19.17 22.92 11.96
C LEU A 305 20.67 22.77 12.19
N ASP A 306 21.10 21.86 13.07
CA ASP A 306 22.52 21.60 13.29
C ASP A 306 23.19 21.09 12.03
N TYR A 307 22.53 20.19 11.28
CA TYR A 307 23.05 19.75 9.99
C TYR A 307 23.08 20.89 8.96
N LYS A 308 22.03 21.71 8.89
CA LYS A 308 21.93 22.83 7.93
C LYS A 308 22.98 23.92 8.16
N LYS A 309 23.44 24.14 9.40
CA LYS A 309 24.57 25.07 9.68
C LYS A 309 25.84 24.69 8.92
N GLU A 310 26.08 23.38 8.77
CA GLU A 310 27.25 22.85 8.07
C GLU A 310 26.99 22.72 6.55
N ASN A 311 25.74 22.50 6.16
CA ASN A 311 25.33 22.18 4.79
C ASN A 311 24.13 23.04 4.34
N PRO A 312 24.24 24.38 4.27
CA PRO A 312 23.11 25.27 4.03
C PRO A 312 22.46 25.07 2.67
N GLY A 313 23.23 24.65 1.67
CA GLY A 313 22.74 24.45 0.27
C GLY A 313 21.98 23.14 0.05
N ARG A 314 22.10 22.16 0.98
CA ARG A 314 21.37 20.88 0.83
C ARG A 314 19.93 21.03 1.32
N LYS A 315 18.96 20.81 0.42
CA LYS A 315 17.55 20.76 0.79
C LYS A 315 17.24 19.47 1.57
N ILE A 316 16.56 19.61 2.70
CA ILE A 316 16.03 18.50 3.49
C ILE A 316 14.51 18.59 3.49
N GLU A 317 13.85 17.54 3.05
CA GLU A 317 12.40 17.44 3.15
C GLU A 317 12.03 16.87 4.53
N PHE A 318 11.22 17.62 5.26
CA PHE A 318 10.72 17.20 6.57
C PHE A 318 9.20 17.03 6.50
N VAL A 319 8.70 15.87 6.99
CA VAL A 319 7.26 15.56 7.00
C VAL A 319 6.81 15.30 8.43
N HIS A 320 5.94 16.17 8.91
CA HIS A 320 5.35 16.07 10.23
C HIS A 320 3.98 15.38 10.16
N ARG A 321 3.82 14.24 10.83
CA ARG A 321 2.52 13.56 10.88
C ARG A 321 1.53 14.32 11.74
N TYR A 322 0.42 14.74 11.16
CA TYR A 322 -0.70 15.36 11.86
C TYR A 322 -1.54 14.29 12.56
N TRP A 323 -1.09 13.89 13.75
CA TRP A 323 -1.70 12.82 14.53
C TRP A 323 -1.60 13.11 16.03
N LEU A 324 -2.76 13.21 16.73
CA LEU A 324 -2.85 13.54 18.14
C LEU A 324 -2.05 14.81 18.49
N THR A 325 -2.17 15.81 17.68
CA THR A 325 -1.49 17.10 17.81
C THR A 325 -2.40 18.23 17.31
N ASP A 326 -1.91 19.46 17.33
CA ASP A 326 -2.61 20.66 16.89
C ASP A 326 -1.68 21.48 16.00
N PHE A 327 -2.16 21.90 14.85
CA PHE A 327 -1.39 22.65 13.86
C PHE A 327 -0.80 23.95 14.43
N LYS A 328 -1.52 24.62 15.33
CA LYS A 328 -1.04 25.83 16.00
C LYS A 328 0.35 25.63 16.63
N TYR A 329 0.55 24.52 17.32
CA TYR A 329 1.82 24.24 18.00
C TYR A 329 2.90 23.73 17.05
N ILE A 330 2.51 23.01 15.99
CA ILE A 330 3.44 22.61 14.92
C ILE A 330 4.01 23.85 14.24
N GLY A 331 3.15 24.78 13.75
CA GLY A 331 3.55 25.98 13.04
C GLY A 331 4.47 26.88 13.86
N GLN A 332 4.15 27.12 15.14
CA GLN A 332 5.00 27.93 16.05
C GLN A 332 6.46 27.47 16.08
N ARG A 333 6.74 26.21 15.79
CA ARG A 333 8.08 25.63 15.88
C ARG A 333 8.68 25.31 14.52
N PHE A 334 7.97 24.56 13.70
CA PHE A 334 8.51 24.03 12.46
C PHE A 334 8.55 25.04 11.30
N ASP A 335 7.83 26.18 11.39
CA ASP A 335 7.98 27.32 10.47
C ASP A 335 9.39 27.93 10.50
N LYS A 336 10.22 27.57 11.51
CA LYS A 336 11.63 27.97 11.61
C LYS A 336 12.55 27.12 10.71
N LEU A 337 12.08 26.01 10.14
CA LEU A 337 12.89 25.21 9.24
C LEU A 337 13.14 25.97 7.93
N PRO A 338 14.40 26.11 7.47
CA PRO A 338 14.72 26.91 6.30
C PRO A 338 14.16 26.35 4.98
N ASP A 339 13.98 25.03 4.92
CA ASP A 339 13.42 24.35 3.75
C ASP A 339 11.89 24.11 3.87
N GLY A 340 11.28 24.56 5.00
CA GLY A 340 9.89 24.30 5.32
C GLY A 340 9.62 22.85 5.75
N TYR A 341 8.35 22.52 5.85
CA TYR A 341 7.87 21.17 6.14
C TYR A 341 6.53 20.94 5.49
N ASP A 342 6.19 19.67 5.27
CA ASP A 342 4.86 19.23 4.87
C ASP A 342 4.19 18.48 6.04
N LEU A 343 2.85 18.45 6.05
CA LEU A 343 2.11 17.56 6.94
C LEU A 343 1.91 16.19 6.30
N GLU A 344 1.70 15.17 7.10
CA GLU A 344 1.18 13.87 6.66
C GLU A 344 -0.11 13.57 7.40
N TYR A 345 -1.15 13.16 6.68
CA TYR A 345 -2.45 12.86 7.26
C TYR A 345 -3.04 11.57 6.68
N LYS A 346 -3.71 10.79 7.52
CA LYS A 346 -4.40 9.54 7.14
C LYS A 346 -5.64 9.88 6.31
N TYR A 347 -5.53 9.86 4.97
CA TYR A 347 -6.56 10.29 4.03
C TYR A 347 -7.96 9.72 4.31
N SER A 348 -8.07 8.42 4.46
CA SER A 348 -9.30 7.69 4.78
C SER A 348 -9.27 7.15 6.21
N ARG A 349 -8.55 7.82 7.12
CA ARG A 349 -8.20 7.27 8.41
C ARG A 349 -7.57 5.88 8.23
N ALA A 350 -8.19 4.79 8.67
CA ALA A 350 -7.64 3.44 8.50
C ALA A 350 -8.37 2.61 7.42
N ARG A 351 -9.18 3.24 6.56
CA ARG A 351 -10.07 2.54 5.60
C ARG A 351 -9.95 3.15 4.21
N LEU A 352 -8.84 2.85 3.52
CA LEU A 352 -8.63 3.34 2.15
C LEU A 352 -9.79 2.92 1.24
N TYR A 353 -10.20 1.67 1.33
CA TYR A 353 -11.29 1.11 0.54
C TYR A 353 -12.65 1.30 1.25
N SER A 354 -13.03 2.55 1.44
CA SER A 354 -14.36 2.95 1.94
C SER A 354 -15.03 3.92 0.96
N ALA A 355 -14.62 5.17 0.92
CA ALA A 355 -15.07 6.16 -0.06
C ALA A 355 -13.87 6.82 -0.74
N PRO A 356 -13.94 7.04 -2.06
CA PRO A 356 -12.85 7.70 -2.80
C PRO A 356 -12.65 9.15 -2.37
N ASN A 357 -13.70 9.82 -1.89
CA ASN A 357 -13.66 11.19 -1.36
C ASN A 357 -14.16 11.19 0.10
N PRO A 358 -13.30 10.89 1.08
CA PRO A 358 -13.70 10.84 2.48
C PRO A 358 -14.02 12.24 3.02
N PRO A 359 -15.21 12.45 3.59
CA PRO A 359 -15.71 13.79 3.94
C PRO A 359 -14.99 14.45 5.10
N PHE A 360 -14.34 13.64 5.94
CA PHE A 360 -13.63 14.14 7.12
C PHE A 360 -12.28 14.80 6.78
N VAL A 361 -11.71 14.61 5.58
CA VAL A 361 -10.48 15.28 5.16
C VAL A 361 -10.61 16.80 5.27
N LYS A 362 -11.75 17.34 4.85
CA LYS A 362 -12.01 18.78 4.97
C LYS A 362 -11.98 19.22 6.41
N LYS A 363 -12.79 18.60 7.28
CA LYS A 363 -12.94 18.97 8.69
C LYS A 363 -11.68 18.70 9.51
N ASP A 364 -11.04 17.53 9.32
CA ASP A 364 -9.96 17.07 10.18
C ASP A 364 -8.62 17.74 9.87
N ILE A 365 -8.46 18.33 8.67
CA ILE A 365 -7.18 18.94 8.28
C ILE A 365 -7.30 20.22 7.45
N LEU A 366 -8.17 20.29 6.44
CA LEU A 366 -8.17 21.46 5.56
C LEU A 366 -8.71 22.71 6.25
N ASP A 367 -9.70 22.55 7.12
CA ASP A 367 -10.27 23.67 7.89
C ASP A 367 -9.33 24.12 9.04
N ASP A 368 -8.46 23.22 9.53
CA ASP A 368 -7.55 23.48 10.65
C ASP A 368 -6.18 24.01 10.23
N THR A 369 -5.84 23.96 8.92
CA THR A 369 -4.50 24.32 8.44
C THR A 369 -4.56 25.42 7.37
N PRO A 370 -3.52 26.29 7.28
CA PRO A 370 -3.44 27.32 6.26
C PRO A 370 -3.55 26.75 4.82
N THR A 371 -4.12 27.52 3.91
CA THR A 371 -4.27 27.12 2.50
C THR A 371 -2.94 26.88 1.76
N THR A 372 -1.84 27.41 2.29
CA THR A 372 -0.48 27.20 1.78
C THR A 372 0.17 25.94 2.27
N MET A 373 -0.37 25.29 3.32
CA MET A 373 0.19 24.07 3.91
C MET A 373 -0.02 22.88 2.99
N LYS A 374 1.08 22.21 2.66
CA LYS A 374 1.04 20.99 1.85
C LYS A 374 0.88 19.76 2.72
N THR A 375 0.14 18.79 2.20
CA THR A 375 -0.15 17.55 2.93
C THR A 375 0.16 16.33 2.09
N TRP A 376 0.87 15.39 2.68
CA TRP A 376 1.04 14.02 2.21
C TRP A 376 -0.13 13.16 2.67
N TRP A 377 -0.80 12.54 1.74
CA TRP A 377 -1.93 11.65 2.04
C TRP A 377 -1.43 10.24 2.30
N ASN A 378 -1.53 9.78 3.54
CA ASN A 378 -1.25 8.40 3.88
C ASN A 378 -2.47 7.53 3.53
N LEU A 379 -2.33 6.76 2.47
CA LEU A 379 -3.36 5.87 1.94
C LEU A 379 -3.26 4.52 2.66
N ARG A 380 -3.89 4.44 3.83
CA ARG A 380 -3.88 3.27 4.68
C ARG A 380 -4.76 2.16 4.10
N ASN A 381 -4.13 1.18 3.43
CA ASN A 381 -4.79 0.02 2.87
C ASN A 381 -4.87 -1.16 3.86
N ASP A 382 -5.23 -0.88 5.13
CA ASP A 382 -5.41 -1.89 6.18
C ASP A 382 -6.70 -2.71 6.05
N ASP A 383 -7.42 -2.56 4.95
CA ASP A 383 -8.68 -3.23 4.65
C ASP A 383 -8.47 -4.57 3.95
N ILE A 384 -7.39 -4.68 3.14
CA ILE A 384 -7.17 -5.77 2.21
C ILE A 384 -5.70 -6.23 2.30
N PHE A 385 -5.49 -7.45 2.74
CA PHE A 385 -4.17 -8.08 2.85
C PHE A 385 -4.04 -9.36 2.03
N LEU A 386 -5.14 -10.09 1.85
CA LEU A 386 -5.13 -11.41 1.21
C LEU A 386 -5.50 -11.32 -0.27
N VAL A 387 -6.70 -10.84 -0.57
CA VAL A 387 -7.26 -10.91 -1.91
C VAL A 387 -6.73 -9.82 -2.84
N ARG A 388 -6.47 -10.17 -4.09
CA ARG A 388 -6.14 -9.20 -5.15
C ARG A 388 -7.34 -8.31 -5.44
N TRP A 389 -7.11 -7.01 -5.39
CA TRP A 389 -8.14 -5.98 -5.59
C TRP A 389 -7.80 -5.10 -6.80
N GLY A 390 -8.82 -4.61 -7.52
CA GLY A 390 -8.62 -3.68 -8.63
C GLY A 390 -9.93 -3.07 -9.12
N ASP A 391 -10.19 -1.81 -8.74
CA ASP A 391 -11.26 -0.98 -9.29
C ASP A 391 -10.66 0.35 -9.79
N PRO A 392 -10.42 0.49 -11.12
CA PRO A 392 -9.84 1.70 -11.68
C PRO A 392 -10.72 2.93 -11.50
N ASP A 393 -12.05 2.79 -11.51
CA ASP A 393 -12.97 3.91 -11.29
C ASP A 393 -12.83 4.46 -9.87
N TYR A 394 -12.71 3.57 -8.89
CA TYR A 394 -12.48 3.96 -7.50
C TYR A 394 -11.18 4.75 -7.35
N VAL A 395 -10.08 4.23 -7.90
CA VAL A 395 -8.78 4.88 -7.78
C VAL A 395 -8.77 6.23 -8.52
N LYS A 396 -9.33 6.28 -9.75
CA LYS A 396 -9.47 7.54 -10.49
C LYS A 396 -10.24 8.58 -9.69
N GLN A 397 -11.40 8.22 -9.13
CA GLN A 397 -12.20 9.12 -8.31
C GLN A 397 -11.43 9.62 -7.08
N ALA A 398 -10.68 8.74 -6.39
CA ALA A 398 -9.89 9.10 -5.22
C ALA A 398 -8.75 10.06 -5.59
N VAL A 399 -8.02 9.81 -6.68
CA VAL A 399 -6.94 10.67 -7.16
C VAL A 399 -7.47 12.06 -7.54
N LEU A 400 -8.62 12.13 -8.22
CA LEU A 400 -9.26 13.40 -8.60
C LEU A 400 -9.84 14.14 -7.40
N ALA A 401 -10.15 13.45 -6.31
CA ALA A 401 -10.68 14.03 -5.08
C ALA A 401 -9.60 14.58 -4.12
N PHE A 402 -8.32 14.31 -4.38
CA PHE A 402 -7.27 14.90 -3.55
C PHE A 402 -7.34 16.43 -3.62
N PRO A 403 -7.18 17.11 -2.47
CA PRO A 403 -7.25 18.56 -2.41
C PRO A 403 -6.30 19.24 -3.41
N GLY A 404 -6.88 20.06 -4.31
CA GLY A 404 -6.15 20.83 -5.31
C GLY A 404 -5.42 22.05 -4.75
N ASN A 405 -5.13 23.03 -5.62
CA ASN A 405 -4.56 24.33 -5.29
C ASN A 405 -3.23 24.27 -4.49
N GLY A 406 -2.40 23.25 -4.77
CA GLY A 406 -1.11 23.08 -4.10
C GLY A 406 -1.19 22.47 -2.70
N ARG A 407 -2.37 22.07 -2.23
CA ARG A 407 -2.56 21.42 -0.91
C ARG A 407 -2.04 19.98 -0.85
N THR A 408 -2.02 19.27 -1.97
CA THR A 408 -1.46 17.93 -2.07
C THR A 408 0.02 17.99 -2.39
N ALA A 409 0.87 17.59 -1.44
CA ALA A 409 2.29 17.35 -1.66
C ALA A 409 2.50 16.05 -2.43
N GLY A 410 1.80 15.01 -2.03
CA GLY A 410 1.84 13.68 -2.60
C GLY A 410 1.01 12.68 -1.79
N TYR A 411 1.21 11.40 -2.06
CA TYR A 411 0.64 10.33 -1.23
C TYR A 411 1.63 9.19 -1.03
N VAL A 412 1.41 8.42 0.03
CA VAL A 412 2.09 7.13 0.27
C VAL A 412 1.04 6.04 0.48
N LEU A 413 1.14 4.96 -0.29
CA LEU A 413 0.27 3.78 -0.18
C LEU A 413 0.92 2.74 0.73
N GLY A 414 0.24 2.31 1.78
CA GLY A 414 0.70 1.25 2.66
C GLY A 414 0.01 1.25 4.02
N SER A 415 -0.08 0.08 4.61
CA SER A 415 -0.73 -0.14 5.92
C SER A 415 0.20 0.22 7.09
N ASP A 416 -0.39 0.35 8.28
CA ASP A 416 0.42 0.50 9.52
C ASP A 416 0.86 -0.86 10.08
N ARG A 417 0.20 -1.95 9.73
CA ARG A 417 0.40 -3.26 10.35
C ARG A 417 0.64 -4.40 9.35
N PHE A 418 1.29 -4.10 8.23
CA PHE A 418 1.68 -5.08 7.23
C PHE A 418 3.00 -4.66 6.56
N CYS A 419 3.89 -5.61 6.31
CA CYS A 419 5.11 -5.39 5.57
C CYS A 419 4.89 -5.77 4.09
N TRP A 420 4.88 -4.78 3.21
CA TRP A 420 4.67 -4.97 1.76
C TRP A 420 5.95 -5.42 1.04
N GLY A 421 6.64 -6.41 1.62
CA GLY A 421 7.89 -6.97 1.09
C GLY A 421 7.69 -8.23 0.25
N ARG A 422 8.39 -9.33 0.62
CA ARG A 422 8.16 -10.66 0.03
C ARG A 422 6.80 -11.19 0.45
N GLU A 423 6.10 -11.75 -0.49
CA GLU A 423 4.80 -12.38 -0.30
C GLU A 423 4.94 -13.65 0.54
N SER A 424 4.01 -13.87 1.47
CA SER A 424 4.12 -14.92 2.48
C SER A 424 2.86 -15.74 2.71
N ALA A 425 1.74 -15.35 2.12
CA ALA A 425 0.45 -15.97 2.38
C ALA A 425 0.02 -16.99 1.30
N SER A 426 0.46 -16.83 0.05
CA SER A 426 0.06 -17.72 -1.05
C SER A 426 0.60 -19.13 -0.89
N LYS A 427 -0.24 -20.15 -1.09
CA LYS A 427 0.18 -21.56 -1.13
C LYS A 427 1.04 -21.87 -2.34
N THR A 428 0.76 -21.21 -3.45
CA THR A 428 1.45 -21.38 -4.74
C THR A 428 1.77 -20.01 -5.35
N PRO A 429 2.77 -19.29 -4.82
CA PRO A 429 3.13 -18.00 -5.38
C PRO A 429 3.53 -18.15 -6.86
N SER A 430 3.20 -17.15 -7.69
CA SER A 430 3.48 -17.18 -9.14
C SER A 430 4.97 -17.20 -9.46
N SER A 431 5.83 -16.80 -8.51
CA SER A 431 7.27 -17.00 -8.53
C SER A 431 7.82 -17.23 -7.12
N PRO A 432 8.95 -17.98 -6.97
CA PRO A 432 9.55 -18.22 -5.67
C PRO A 432 10.03 -16.94 -4.94
N ARG A 433 10.15 -15.84 -5.66
CA ARG A 433 10.61 -14.53 -5.16
C ARG A 433 9.53 -13.46 -5.28
N GLN A 434 8.28 -13.84 -5.40
CA GLN A 434 7.16 -12.92 -5.56
C GLN A 434 7.14 -11.87 -4.44
N LEU A 435 6.92 -10.61 -4.84
CA LEU A 435 6.69 -9.51 -3.92
C LEU A 435 5.18 -9.36 -3.64
N GLU A 436 4.83 -8.79 -2.50
CA GLU A 436 3.43 -8.45 -2.19
C GLU A 436 2.84 -7.48 -3.22
N ASN A 437 3.61 -6.48 -3.67
CA ASN A 437 3.19 -5.55 -4.71
C ASN A 437 3.20 -6.16 -6.14
N GLU A 438 3.76 -7.35 -6.33
CA GLU A 438 3.60 -8.15 -7.55
C GLU A 438 2.37 -9.06 -7.47
N LYS A 439 2.05 -9.63 -6.30
CA LYS A 439 0.78 -10.32 -6.08
C LYS A 439 -0.39 -9.35 -6.27
N HIS A 440 -0.33 -8.22 -5.63
CA HIS A 440 -1.33 -7.15 -5.70
C HIS A 440 -1.07 -6.16 -6.86
N TRP A 441 -0.39 -6.64 -7.93
CA TRP A 441 0.15 -5.78 -8.99
C TRP A 441 -0.86 -4.81 -9.57
N TYR A 442 -2.11 -5.25 -9.74
CA TYR A 442 -3.13 -4.43 -10.38
C TYR A 442 -3.54 -3.25 -9.49
N SER A 443 -3.74 -3.48 -8.21
CA SER A 443 -4.00 -2.40 -7.25
C SER A 443 -2.84 -1.39 -7.20
N PHE A 444 -1.60 -1.87 -7.09
CA PHE A 444 -0.43 -0.98 -7.06
C PHE A 444 -0.23 -0.25 -8.39
N LEU A 445 -0.42 -0.92 -9.53
CA LEU A 445 -0.41 -0.29 -10.85
C LEU A 445 -1.45 0.84 -10.95
N LEU A 446 -2.69 0.57 -10.53
CA LEU A 446 -3.77 1.55 -10.58
C LEU A 446 -3.44 2.81 -9.78
N TRP A 447 -3.03 2.66 -8.52
CA TRP A 447 -2.66 3.81 -7.70
C TRP A 447 -1.49 4.59 -8.29
N GLY A 448 -0.41 3.94 -8.71
CA GLY A 448 0.75 4.62 -9.30
C GLY A 448 0.45 5.23 -10.66
N ARG A 449 -0.17 4.47 -11.57
CA ARG A 449 -0.45 4.90 -12.94
C ARG A 449 -1.51 6.01 -13.01
N LEU A 450 -2.66 5.83 -12.33
CA LEU A 450 -3.70 6.85 -12.29
C LEU A 450 -3.29 8.06 -11.46
N GLY A 451 -2.41 7.89 -10.48
CA GLY A 451 -1.78 9.01 -9.78
C GLY A 451 -0.88 9.86 -10.69
N TYR A 452 -0.25 9.24 -11.69
CA TYR A 452 0.48 9.94 -12.72
C TYR A 452 -0.46 10.52 -13.79
N ASP A 453 -1.34 9.70 -14.36
CA ASP A 453 -2.26 10.07 -15.42
C ASP A 453 -3.66 9.46 -15.15
N PRO A 454 -4.60 10.22 -14.56
CA PRO A 454 -5.95 9.75 -14.29
C PRO A 454 -6.78 9.49 -15.55
N GLU A 455 -6.31 9.92 -16.73
CA GLU A 455 -6.96 9.66 -18.01
C GLU A 455 -6.41 8.40 -18.72
N THR A 456 -5.62 7.59 -18.01
CA THR A 456 -5.16 6.28 -18.50
C THR A 456 -6.34 5.46 -19.02
N SER A 457 -6.25 5.01 -20.28
CA SER A 457 -7.38 4.38 -20.98
C SER A 457 -7.70 2.98 -20.44
N PRO A 458 -8.99 2.61 -20.35
CA PRO A 458 -9.38 1.23 -20.02
C PRO A 458 -8.82 0.19 -21.00
N GLN A 459 -8.58 0.56 -22.25
CA GLN A 459 -7.99 -0.31 -23.25
C GLN A 459 -6.56 -0.71 -22.88
N LEU A 460 -5.75 0.24 -22.39
CA LEU A 460 -4.41 -0.05 -21.90
C LEU A 460 -4.47 -1.02 -20.70
N LEU A 461 -5.34 -0.75 -19.72
CA LEU A 461 -5.49 -1.62 -18.55
C LEU A 461 -5.93 -3.04 -18.94
N LYS A 462 -6.92 -3.17 -19.83
CA LYS A 462 -7.36 -4.47 -20.38
C LYS A 462 -6.24 -5.19 -21.12
N GLY A 463 -5.43 -4.45 -21.88
CA GLY A 463 -4.26 -5.00 -22.57
C GLY A 463 -3.19 -5.51 -21.62
N LEU A 464 -2.88 -4.77 -20.55
CA LEU A 464 -1.94 -5.19 -19.50
C LEU A 464 -2.43 -6.41 -18.73
N ILE A 465 -3.73 -6.50 -18.45
CA ILE A 465 -4.37 -7.71 -17.89
C ILE A 465 -4.21 -8.89 -18.84
N ALA A 466 -4.45 -8.68 -20.14
CA ALA A 466 -4.29 -9.74 -21.16
C ALA A 466 -2.86 -10.26 -21.22
N ASP A 467 -1.88 -9.36 -21.25
CA ASP A 467 -0.46 -9.73 -21.30
C ASP A 467 -0.04 -10.47 -20.02
N ARG A 468 -0.30 -9.91 -18.84
CA ARG A 468 0.16 -10.52 -17.58
C ARG A 468 -0.49 -11.87 -17.32
N LEU A 469 -1.81 -11.96 -17.46
CA LEU A 469 -2.58 -13.16 -17.12
C LEU A 469 -2.75 -14.11 -18.32
N LYS A 470 -2.13 -13.78 -19.46
CA LYS A 470 -2.15 -14.57 -20.70
C LYS A 470 -3.57 -14.98 -21.11
N THR A 471 -4.52 -14.04 -21.03
CA THR A 471 -5.93 -14.28 -21.33
C THR A 471 -6.44 -13.45 -22.50
N THR A 472 -7.27 -14.05 -23.35
CA THR A 472 -8.02 -13.36 -24.40
C THR A 472 -9.33 -12.75 -23.90
N GLN A 473 -9.74 -13.10 -22.67
CA GLN A 473 -10.98 -12.64 -22.03
C GLN A 473 -10.73 -11.46 -21.06
N SER A 474 -9.72 -10.64 -21.35
CA SER A 474 -9.31 -9.55 -20.46
C SER A 474 -10.37 -8.47 -20.27
N ALA A 475 -11.22 -8.23 -21.26
CA ALA A 475 -12.33 -7.29 -21.12
C ALA A 475 -13.36 -7.79 -20.09
N GLN A 476 -13.76 -9.06 -20.19
CA GLN A 476 -14.67 -9.68 -19.22
C GLN A 476 -14.03 -9.75 -17.82
N LEU A 477 -12.73 -10.11 -17.75
CA LEU A 477 -12.01 -10.16 -16.48
C LEU A 477 -11.92 -8.78 -15.82
N TYR A 478 -11.67 -7.72 -16.58
CA TYR A 478 -11.67 -6.35 -16.09
C TYR A 478 -12.98 -5.99 -15.39
N ASP A 479 -14.12 -6.22 -16.07
CA ASP A 479 -15.45 -5.91 -15.52
C ASP A 479 -15.78 -6.80 -14.31
N THR A 480 -15.47 -8.10 -14.39
CA THR A 480 -15.65 -9.08 -13.30
C THR A 480 -14.84 -8.73 -12.04
N TRP A 481 -13.57 -8.34 -12.23
CA TRP A 481 -12.68 -7.97 -11.12
C TRP A 481 -13.14 -6.69 -10.45
N GLN A 482 -13.58 -5.73 -11.26
CA GLN A 482 -14.14 -4.48 -10.75
C GLN A 482 -15.40 -4.71 -9.91
N ALA A 483 -16.33 -5.57 -10.38
CA ALA A 483 -17.52 -5.93 -9.61
C ALA A 483 -17.16 -6.53 -8.24
N ALA A 484 -16.23 -7.49 -8.20
CA ALA A 484 -15.75 -8.08 -6.95
C ALA A 484 -15.08 -7.03 -6.03
N SER A 485 -14.27 -6.15 -6.61
CA SER A 485 -13.51 -5.13 -5.89
C SER A 485 -14.38 -4.05 -5.24
N ARG A 486 -15.62 -3.87 -5.67
CA ARG A 486 -16.60 -2.94 -5.08
C ARG A 486 -17.25 -3.45 -3.79
N ILE A 487 -17.10 -4.73 -3.48
CA ILE A 487 -17.73 -5.37 -2.30
C ILE A 487 -17.18 -4.83 -0.99
N ILE A 488 -15.86 -4.87 -0.79
CA ILE A 488 -15.22 -4.39 0.46
C ILE A 488 -15.51 -2.90 0.71
N PRO A 489 -15.39 -1.99 -0.29
CA PRO A 489 -15.79 -0.60 -0.12
C PRO A 489 -17.25 -0.40 0.29
N LEU A 490 -18.16 -1.19 -0.25
CA LEU A 490 -19.59 -1.09 0.11
C LEU A 490 -19.82 -1.56 1.56
N VAL A 491 -19.20 -2.65 1.99
CA VAL A 491 -19.24 -3.09 3.40
C VAL A 491 -18.74 -1.99 4.33
N ASN A 492 -17.60 -1.38 4.00
CA ASN A 492 -17.01 -0.30 4.80
C ASN A 492 -17.91 0.95 4.86
N ARG A 493 -18.63 1.29 3.79
CA ARG A 493 -19.58 2.42 3.81
C ARG A 493 -20.83 2.12 4.64
N THR A 494 -21.32 0.90 4.55
CA THR A 494 -22.52 0.47 5.29
C THR A 494 -22.28 0.40 6.79
N ARG A 495 -21.08 -0.01 7.18
CA ARG A 495 -20.61 -0.07 8.56
C ARG A 495 -19.20 0.50 8.67
N TYR A 496 -19.13 1.80 8.98
CA TYR A 496 -17.85 2.50 9.03
C TYR A 496 -17.22 2.47 10.43
N VAL A 497 -16.00 1.96 10.50
CA VAL A 497 -15.17 1.96 11.71
C VAL A 497 -13.84 2.64 11.38
N PRO A 498 -13.67 3.91 11.80
CA PRO A 498 -12.59 4.77 11.28
C PRO A 498 -11.19 4.43 11.78
N TRP A 499 -11.07 3.80 12.97
CA TRP A 499 -9.79 3.68 13.67
C TRP A 499 -9.05 2.38 13.36
N ASP A 500 -7.74 2.42 13.56
CA ASP A 500 -6.82 1.30 13.42
C ASP A 500 -7.23 0.13 14.30
N TYR A 501 -7.08 -1.09 13.78
CA TYR A 501 -7.25 -2.35 14.51
C TYR A 501 -8.65 -2.62 15.07
N MET A 502 -9.59 -1.73 14.91
CA MET A 502 -10.97 -1.90 15.35
C MET A 502 -11.82 -2.71 14.38
N TRP A 503 -11.38 -2.79 13.13
CA TRP A 503 -12.12 -3.47 12.07
C TRP A 503 -11.21 -3.99 10.97
N TRP A 504 -11.39 -5.23 10.57
CA TRP A 504 -10.78 -5.86 9.42
C TRP A 504 -11.84 -6.66 8.66
N VAL A 505 -12.15 -6.22 7.45
CA VAL A 505 -13.29 -6.71 6.66
C VAL A 505 -13.10 -8.15 6.24
N GLU A 506 -11.90 -8.54 5.75
CA GLU A 506 -11.64 -9.91 5.32
C GLU A 506 -11.85 -10.93 6.45
N GLY A 507 -11.58 -10.56 7.68
CA GLY A 507 -11.74 -11.45 8.83
C GLY A 507 -13.04 -11.27 9.61
N CYS A 508 -13.86 -10.28 9.29
CA CYS A 508 -15.00 -9.83 10.11
C CYS A 508 -14.61 -9.66 11.60
N ARG A 509 -13.42 -9.08 11.84
CA ARG A 509 -12.82 -9.00 13.17
C ARG A 509 -12.36 -7.59 13.50
N GLY A 510 -12.42 -7.26 14.78
CA GLY A 510 -11.73 -6.11 15.34
C GLY A 510 -10.63 -6.56 16.27
N ASN A 511 -9.72 -5.64 16.57
CA ASN A 511 -8.56 -5.94 17.37
C ASN A 511 -8.22 -4.79 18.33
N LEU A 512 -7.80 -5.13 19.52
CA LEU A 512 -6.83 -4.57 20.44
C LEU A 512 -7.22 -3.42 21.34
N LEU A 513 -7.65 -2.28 20.83
CA LEU A 513 -7.75 -1.06 21.65
C LEU A 513 -9.02 -1.04 22.50
N ASP A 514 -10.11 -1.59 21.98
CA ASP A 514 -11.38 -1.71 22.72
C ASP A 514 -11.73 -3.18 22.97
N ARG A 515 -11.71 -3.58 24.23
CA ARG A 515 -12.02 -4.95 24.63
C ARG A 515 -13.43 -5.40 24.24
N SER A 516 -14.39 -4.47 24.12
CA SER A 516 -15.79 -4.75 23.78
C SER A 516 -16.00 -5.16 22.31
N ILE A 517 -15.04 -4.85 21.43
CA ILE A 517 -15.09 -5.19 20.01
C ILE A 517 -13.91 -6.06 19.56
N ARG A 518 -13.19 -6.64 20.51
CA ARG A 518 -12.07 -7.55 20.20
C ARG A 518 -12.59 -8.88 19.66
N GLY A 519 -11.95 -9.36 18.59
CA GLY A 519 -12.29 -10.64 17.99
C GLY A 519 -13.34 -10.51 16.89
N PHE A 520 -14.15 -11.55 16.74
CA PHE A 520 -15.20 -11.57 15.72
C PHE A 520 -16.30 -10.53 16.01
N HIS A 521 -16.68 -9.77 15.01
CA HIS A 521 -17.76 -8.79 15.13
C HIS A 521 -19.12 -9.47 14.93
N THR A 522 -19.78 -9.76 16.03
CA THR A 522 -21.13 -10.35 16.04
C THR A 522 -22.20 -9.36 15.57
N VAL A 523 -23.43 -9.86 15.38
CA VAL A 523 -24.59 -8.99 15.07
C VAL A 523 -24.85 -7.95 16.16
N ASP A 524 -24.50 -8.25 17.43
CA ASP A 524 -24.60 -7.26 18.51
C ASP A 524 -23.64 -6.08 18.28
N ILE A 525 -22.42 -6.36 17.80
CA ILE A 525 -21.46 -5.31 17.44
C ILE A 525 -21.91 -4.56 16.18
N PHE A 526 -22.63 -5.22 15.26
CA PHE A 526 -23.24 -4.56 14.10
C PHE A 526 -24.40 -3.63 14.48
N LEU A 527 -25.07 -3.88 15.61
CA LEU A 527 -26.11 -3.07 16.21
C LEU A 527 -25.59 -2.00 17.19
N ASP A 528 -24.27 -1.94 17.41
CA ASP A 528 -23.66 -0.97 18.32
C ASP A 528 -23.79 0.46 17.72
N LYS A 529 -24.43 1.35 18.47
CA LYS A 529 -24.70 2.73 18.07
C LYS A 529 -23.45 3.58 17.82
N ARG A 530 -22.29 3.14 18.27
CA ARG A 530 -21.00 3.80 17.99
C ARG A 530 -20.61 3.73 16.52
N TRP A 531 -21.13 2.75 15.76
CA TRP A 531 -20.74 2.47 14.40
C TRP A 531 -21.95 2.55 13.46
N GLY A 532 -21.98 3.58 12.63
CA GLY A 532 -23.03 3.82 11.66
C GLY A 532 -22.60 3.60 10.22
N GLY A 533 -23.39 4.12 9.30
CA GLY A 533 -22.96 4.36 7.93
C GLY A 533 -21.85 5.43 7.89
N MET A 534 -21.06 5.43 6.83
CA MET A 534 -19.97 6.40 6.69
C MET A 534 -20.53 7.81 6.51
N ASP A 535 -20.14 8.73 7.39
CA ASP A 535 -20.50 10.14 7.29
C ASP A 535 -20.14 10.72 5.90
N GLY A 536 -20.98 11.61 5.37
CA GLY A 536 -20.81 12.23 4.05
C GLY A 536 -21.03 11.29 2.87
N THR A 537 -21.46 10.05 3.13
CA THR A 537 -22.09 9.17 2.15
C THR A 537 -23.56 8.99 2.51
N ASP A 538 -24.41 8.69 1.54
CA ASP A 538 -25.84 8.53 1.82
C ASP A 538 -26.19 7.21 2.53
N HIS A 539 -25.19 6.47 3.05
CA HIS A 539 -25.39 5.20 3.72
C HIS A 539 -25.91 5.38 5.13
N ILE A 540 -27.01 4.70 5.43
CA ILE A 540 -27.63 4.66 6.75
C ILE A 540 -27.05 3.49 7.54
N GLY A 541 -26.63 3.74 8.77
CA GLY A 541 -26.14 2.69 9.66
C GLY A 541 -27.25 1.75 10.12
N ILE A 542 -26.91 0.49 10.39
CA ILE A 542 -27.85 -0.51 10.89
C ILE A 542 -28.55 -0.04 12.18
N PRO A 543 -27.85 0.48 13.22
CA PRO A 543 -28.49 0.97 14.43
C PRO A 543 -29.47 2.10 14.17
N GLN A 544 -29.15 3.04 13.26
CA GLN A 544 -30.00 4.17 12.92
C GLN A 544 -31.24 3.71 12.15
N TYR A 545 -31.08 2.80 11.18
CA TYR A 545 -32.19 2.22 10.44
C TYR A 545 -33.20 1.53 11.37
N VAL A 546 -32.71 0.71 12.29
CA VAL A 546 -33.55 0.01 13.26
C VAL A 546 -34.26 0.98 14.22
N ALA A 547 -33.53 1.99 14.75
CA ALA A 547 -34.07 2.92 15.72
C ALA A 547 -35.10 3.87 15.12
N GLU A 548 -34.82 4.46 13.96
CA GLU A 548 -35.58 5.58 13.39
C GLU A 548 -36.48 5.15 12.23
N GLY A 549 -36.28 3.97 11.63
CA GLY A 549 -36.98 3.57 10.40
C GLY A 549 -36.63 4.47 9.20
N LYS A 550 -35.42 5.12 9.25
CA LYS A 550 -34.99 6.08 8.24
C LYS A 550 -34.79 5.41 6.89
N THR A 551 -35.43 5.95 5.87
CA THR A 551 -35.41 5.45 4.49
C THR A 551 -34.88 6.46 3.47
N SER A 552 -34.60 7.70 3.90
CA SER A 552 -34.02 8.74 3.06
C SER A 552 -32.48 8.54 2.94
N GLY A 553 -32.07 7.74 1.98
CA GLY A 553 -30.66 7.37 1.76
C GLY A 553 -30.54 5.89 1.41
N ILE A 554 -29.29 5.40 1.34
CA ILE A 554 -28.99 3.99 1.06
C ILE A 554 -29.14 3.19 2.36
N THR A 555 -30.24 2.44 2.47
CA THR A 555 -30.53 1.64 3.66
C THR A 555 -29.57 0.44 3.76
N PRO A 556 -29.38 -0.15 4.97
CA PRO A 556 -28.62 -1.38 5.11
C PRO A 556 -29.16 -2.54 4.25
N LEU A 557 -30.47 -2.61 4.05
CA LEU A 557 -31.08 -3.63 3.19
C LEU A 557 -30.74 -3.38 1.72
N ALA A 558 -30.80 -2.12 1.24
CA ALA A 558 -30.38 -1.77 -0.11
C ALA A 558 -28.87 -2.06 -0.34
N SER A 559 -28.03 -1.80 0.67
CA SER A 559 -26.62 -2.18 0.61
C SER A 559 -26.45 -3.70 0.53
N ALA A 560 -27.25 -4.47 1.27
CA ALA A 560 -27.21 -5.94 1.22
C ALA A 560 -27.66 -6.46 -0.16
N ASP A 561 -28.68 -5.86 -0.76
CA ASP A 561 -29.14 -6.21 -2.12
C ASP A 561 -28.05 -5.90 -3.16
N GLN A 562 -27.36 -4.77 -3.04
CA GLN A 562 -26.23 -4.42 -3.91
C GLN A 562 -25.04 -5.36 -3.73
N LEU A 563 -24.73 -5.79 -2.49
CA LEU A 563 -23.69 -6.79 -2.23
C LEU A 563 -24.00 -8.11 -2.91
N ASP A 564 -25.24 -8.59 -2.85
CA ASP A 564 -25.66 -9.82 -3.54
C ASP A 564 -25.57 -9.68 -5.05
N ALA A 565 -25.95 -8.53 -5.61
CA ALA A 565 -25.87 -8.26 -7.05
C ALA A 565 -24.40 -8.29 -7.54
N LEU A 566 -23.51 -7.57 -6.86
CA LEU A 566 -22.07 -7.57 -7.16
C LEU A 566 -21.45 -8.97 -7.02
N ALA A 567 -21.83 -9.70 -5.98
CA ALA A 567 -21.36 -11.06 -5.77
C ALA A 567 -21.82 -12.01 -6.88
N LEU A 568 -23.06 -11.90 -7.32
CA LEU A 568 -23.61 -12.72 -8.43
C LEU A 568 -22.89 -12.41 -9.74
N GLU A 569 -22.68 -11.14 -10.05
CA GLU A 569 -21.97 -10.69 -11.24
C GLU A 569 -20.53 -11.23 -11.25
N ALA A 570 -19.81 -11.06 -10.13
CA ALA A 570 -18.44 -11.54 -9.99
C ALA A 570 -18.32 -13.07 -10.11
N LEU A 571 -19.23 -13.84 -9.48
CA LEU A 571 -19.23 -15.29 -9.55
C LEU A 571 -19.54 -15.79 -10.96
N LYS A 572 -20.52 -15.17 -11.63
CA LYS A 572 -20.87 -15.51 -13.02
C LYS A 572 -19.69 -15.25 -13.95
N GLY A 573 -19.13 -14.05 -13.92
CA GLY A 573 -18.01 -13.69 -14.78
C GLY A 573 -16.79 -14.59 -14.54
N ALA A 574 -16.47 -14.87 -13.26
CA ALA A 574 -15.34 -15.76 -12.92
C ALA A 574 -15.55 -17.21 -13.40
N ALA A 575 -16.78 -17.70 -13.48
CA ALA A 575 -17.08 -19.04 -13.96
C ALA A 575 -16.94 -19.19 -15.49
N GLU A 576 -17.10 -18.09 -16.23
CA GLU A 576 -17.05 -18.08 -17.69
C GLU A 576 -15.64 -17.86 -18.25
N ILE A 577 -14.67 -17.50 -17.43
CA ILE A 577 -13.29 -17.21 -17.84
C ILE A 577 -12.45 -18.48 -17.80
N ASN A 578 -11.89 -18.85 -18.95
CA ASN A 578 -10.99 -20.00 -19.06
C ASN A 578 -9.60 -19.67 -18.47
N HIS A 579 -9.20 -20.46 -17.47
CA HIS A 579 -7.91 -20.32 -16.78
C HIS A 579 -7.02 -21.55 -16.90
N GLU A 580 -7.33 -22.51 -17.76
CA GLU A 580 -6.57 -23.75 -17.92
C GLU A 580 -5.10 -23.45 -18.25
N GLY A 581 -4.18 -24.06 -17.50
CA GLY A 581 -2.74 -23.86 -17.65
C GLY A 581 -2.20 -22.50 -17.19
N LYS A 582 -3.04 -21.62 -16.60
CA LYS A 582 -2.68 -20.23 -16.23
C LYS A 582 -2.79 -20.03 -14.71
N ALA A 583 -1.69 -20.27 -13.99
CA ALA A 583 -1.69 -20.28 -12.52
C ALA A 583 -2.13 -18.93 -11.91
N GLU A 584 -1.53 -17.82 -12.32
CA GLU A 584 -1.85 -16.49 -11.77
C GLU A 584 -3.30 -16.06 -12.09
N LEU A 585 -3.81 -16.42 -13.29
CA LEU A 585 -5.22 -16.17 -13.63
C LEU A 585 -6.17 -16.99 -12.75
N ARG A 586 -5.85 -18.27 -12.52
CA ARG A 586 -6.65 -19.13 -11.62
C ARG A 586 -6.72 -18.56 -10.21
N GLU A 587 -5.58 -18.09 -9.68
CA GLU A 587 -5.51 -17.46 -8.35
C GLU A 587 -6.29 -16.15 -8.33
N THR A 588 -6.18 -15.31 -9.37
CA THR A 588 -6.94 -14.06 -9.48
C THR A 588 -8.45 -14.34 -9.52
N LEU A 589 -8.89 -15.34 -10.27
CA LEU A 589 -10.31 -15.77 -10.27
C LEU A 589 -10.73 -16.35 -8.92
N GLY A 590 -9.82 -17.03 -8.22
CA GLY A 590 -10.03 -17.47 -6.83
C GLY A 590 -10.30 -16.29 -5.91
N ASP A 591 -9.51 -15.22 -6.01
CA ASP A 591 -9.67 -14.01 -5.21
C ASP A 591 -10.98 -13.26 -5.54
N ILE A 592 -11.36 -13.22 -6.81
CA ILE A 592 -12.64 -12.67 -7.25
C ILE A 592 -13.81 -13.45 -6.61
N ARG A 593 -13.76 -14.79 -6.65
CA ARG A 593 -14.77 -15.63 -5.99
C ARG A 593 -14.75 -15.43 -4.46
N THR A 594 -13.56 -15.32 -3.87
CA THR A 594 -13.39 -15.04 -2.43
C THR A 594 -14.11 -13.75 -2.03
N GLN A 595 -13.87 -12.64 -2.75
CA GLN A 595 -14.56 -11.37 -2.49
C GLN A 595 -16.07 -11.50 -2.69
N ALA A 596 -16.50 -12.22 -3.72
CA ALA A 596 -17.93 -12.43 -3.97
C ALA A 596 -18.60 -13.24 -2.83
N ARG A 597 -17.96 -14.31 -2.34
CA ARG A 597 -18.47 -15.07 -1.18
C ARG A 597 -18.50 -14.23 0.10
N LEU A 598 -17.50 -13.38 0.30
CA LEU A 598 -17.48 -12.40 1.37
C LEU A 598 -18.66 -11.40 1.26
N GLY A 599 -18.98 -10.96 0.04
CA GLY A 599 -20.15 -10.13 -0.25
C GLY A 599 -21.46 -10.81 0.15
N GLN A 600 -21.67 -12.07 -0.24
CA GLN A 600 -22.83 -12.86 0.16
C GLN A 600 -22.93 -13.05 1.68
N TYR A 601 -21.78 -13.27 2.33
CA TYR A 601 -21.73 -13.33 3.80
C TYR A 601 -22.21 -12.05 4.44
N TYR A 602 -21.66 -10.88 4.04
CA TYR A 602 -22.06 -9.61 4.61
C TYR A 602 -23.51 -9.21 4.25
N ALA A 603 -23.97 -9.49 3.04
CA ALA A 603 -25.35 -9.25 2.67
C ALA A 603 -26.33 -9.98 3.62
N SER A 604 -26.07 -11.27 3.86
CA SER A 604 -26.89 -12.07 4.78
C SER A 604 -26.75 -11.61 6.22
N LYS A 605 -25.53 -11.31 6.68
CA LYS A 605 -25.25 -10.83 8.04
C LYS A 605 -25.90 -9.48 8.33
N ILE A 606 -25.88 -8.54 7.38
CA ILE A 606 -26.54 -7.22 7.49
C ILE A 606 -28.05 -7.41 7.65
N ARG A 607 -28.69 -8.23 6.81
CA ARG A 607 -30.12 -8.55 6.94
C ARG A 607 -30.44 -9.18 8.28
N GLY A 608 -29.60 -10.15 8.70
CA GLY A 608 -29.75 -10.79 10.01
C GLY A 608 -29.64 -9.80 11.18
N ALA A 609 -28.67 -8.88 11.14
CA ALA A 609 -28.51 -7.84 12.16
C ALA A 609 -29.68 -6.87 12.19
N VAL A 610 -30.22 -6.45 11.01
CA VAL A 610 -31.43 -5.64 10.94
C VAL A 610 -32.61 -6.36 11.57
N SER A 611 -32.83 -7.63 11.24
CA SER A 611 -33.93 -8.43 11.77
C SER A 611 -33.81 -8.66 13.29
N VAL A 612 -32.60 -8.93 13.82
CA VAL A 612 -32.35 -8.99 15.28
C VAL A 612 -32.72 -7.66 15.95
N GLY A 613 -32.29 -6.53 15.36
CA GLY A 613 -32.58 -5.21 15.89
C GLY A 613 -34.08 -4.89 15.87
N LEU A 614 -34.79 -5.24 14.80
CA LEU A 614 -36.26 -5.07 14.69
C LEU A 614 -36.98 -5.95 15.69
N PHE A 615 -36.59 -7.22 15.87
CA PHE A 615 -37.15 -8.10 16.88
C PHE A 615 -37.03 -7.50 18.29
N ARG A 616 -35.82 -7.03 18.65
CA ARG A 616 -35.58 -6.37 19.96
C ARG A 616 -36.39 -5.10 20.16
N LYS A 617 -36.71 -4.40 19.08
CA LYS A 617 -37.55 -3.17 19.13
C LYS A 617 -39.00 -3.45 19.22
N THR A 618 -39.51 -4.43 18.46
CA THR A 618 -41.00 -4.63 18.25
C THR A 618 -41.53 -5.84 19.02
N GLY A 619 -40.73 -6.83 19.35
CA GLY A 619 -41.14 -8.13 19.90
C GLY A 619 -41.82 -9.06 18.89
N GLU A 620 -41.88 -8.69 17.61
CA GLU A 620 -42.56 -9.48 16.58
C GLU A 620 -41.74 -10.72 16.20
N ALA A 621 -42.26 -11.91 16.49
CA ALA A 621 -41.60 -13.19 16.25
C ALA A 621 -41.15 -13.42 14.79
N ARG A 622 -41.85 -12.80 13.81
CA ARG A 622 -41.39 -12.88 12.40
C ARG A 622 -39.95 -12.41 12.22
N HIS A 623 -39.55 -11.31 12.87
CA HIS A 623 -38.23 -10.76 12.76
C HIS A 623 -37.17 -11.69 13.36
N GLN A 624 -37.50 -12.41 14.42
CA GLN A 624 -36.60 -13.42 14.97
C GLN A 624 -36.40 -14.59 13.99
N THR A 625 -37.50 -15.06 13.39
CA THR A 625 -37.45 -16.13 12.39
C THR A 625 -36.62 -15.72 11.17
N GLU A 626 -36.85 -14.50 10.66
CA GLU A 626 -36.08 -13.92 9.55
C GLU A 626 -34.59 -13.79 9.90
N ALA A 627 -34.26 -13.33 11.13
CA ALA A 627 -32.90 -13.18 11.59
C ALA A 627 -32.14 -14.51 11.56
N VAL A 628 -32.74 -15.57 12.14
CA VAL A 628 -32.15 -16.92 12.14
C VAL A 628 -31.91 -17.40 10.69
N ALA A 629 -32.91 -17.26 9.82
CA ALA A 629 -32.79 -17.71 8.43
C ALA A 629 -31.68 -16.95 7.66
N HIS A 630 -31.55 -15.64 7.86
CA HIS A 630 -30.49 -14.85 7.25
C HIS A 630 -29.10 -15.24 7.79
N LEU A 631 -28.96 -15.48 9.08
CA LEU A 631 -27.68 -15.81 9.70
C LEU A 631 -27.23 -17.25 9.38
N GLU A 632 -28.16 -18.18 9.17
CA GLU A 632 -27.83 -19.51 8.62
C GLU A 632 -27.32 -19.43 7.18
N LYS A 633 -27.89 -18.54 6.36
CA LYS A 633 -27.34 -18.22 5.03
C LYS A 633 -25.95 -17.58 5.13
N ALA A 634 -25.74 -16.67 6.09
CA ALA A 634 -24.43 -16.06 6.35
C ALA A 634 -23.39 -17.12 6.72
N LEU A 635 -23.70 -18.08 7.59
CA LEU A 635 -22.82 -19.19 7.93
C LEU A 635 -22.46 -20.05 6.70
N THR A 636 -23.43 -20.33 5.85
CA THR A 636 -23.21 -21.06 4.59
C THR A 636 -22.27 -20.30 3.67
N ALA A 637 -22.45 -18.98 3.54
CA ALA A 637 -21.58 -18.12 2.73
C ALA A 637 -20.16 -18.01 3.34
N TRP A 638 -20.04 -18.00 4.68
CA TRP A 638 -18.74 -18.04 5.37
C TRP A 638 -17.97 -19.31 5.05
N HIS A 639 -18.62 -20.48 5.10
CA HIS A 639 -17.97 -21.75 4.72
C HIS A 639 -17.51 -21.76 3.25
N ALA A 640 -18.31 -21.18 2.35
CA ALA A 640 -17.91 -21.03 0.95
C ALA A 640 -16.72 -20.08 0.80
N TYR A 641 -16.71 -18.97 1.53
CA TYR A 641 -15.60 -18.02 1.60
C TYR A 641 -14.32 -18.69 2.13
N ALA A 642 -14.41 -19.41 3.25
CA ALA A 642 -13.29 -20.14 3.84
C ALA A 642 -12.66 -21.15 2.88
N LYS A 643 -13.49 -21.86 2.11
CA LYS A 643 -13.02 -22.81 1.08
C LYS A 643 -12.25 -22.13 -0.06
N GLU A 644 -12.69 -20.95 -0.52
CA GLU A 644 -11.96 -20.19 -1.55
C GLU A 644 -10.63 -19.66 -1.00
N LEU A 645 -10.60 -19.16 0.25
CA LEU A 645 -9.35 -18.73 0.89
C LEU A 645 -8.37 -19.89 1.05
N ASP A 646 -8.84 -21.03 1.53
CA ASP A 646 -7.98 -22.20 1.74
C ASP A 646 -7.40 -22.75 0.42
N ALA A 647 -8.07 -22.57 -0.69
CA ALA A 647 -7.53 -22.97 -1.99
C ALA A 647 -6.28 -22.18 -2.38
N ASN A 648 -6.19 -20.90 -1.98
CA ASN A 648 -5.12 -20.00 -2.42
C ASN A 648 -4.10 -19.69 -1.31
N TYR A 649 -4.49 -19.68 -0.03
CA TYR A 649 -3.70 -19.07 1.04
C TYR A 649 -3.43 -20.01 2.21
N THR A 650 -2.31 -19.77 2.89
CA THR A 650 -2.01 -20.32 4.22
C THR A 650 -2.55 -19.39 5.29
N ASN A 651 -2.93 -19.94 6.45
CA ASN A 651 -3.32 -19.11 7.59
C ASN A 651 -2.21 -18.15 7.97
N LEU A 652 -2.55 -16.88 8.14
CA LEU A 652 -1.57 -15.87 8.51
C LEU A 652 -1.80 -15.33 9.92
N LEU A 653 -0.69 -15.08 10.60
CA LEU A 653 -0.66 -14.34 11.84
C LEU A 653 -0.68 -12.85 11.47
N TYR A 654 -1.86 -12.25 11.57
CA TYR A 654 -2.07 -10.90 11.13
C TYR A 654 -2.20 -9.92 12.32
N ILE A 655 -2.18 -8.65 11.99
CA ILE A 655 -2.38 -7.51 12.89
C ILE A 655 -1.71 -7.71 14.25
N SER A 656 -0.51 -7.20 14.36
CA SER A 656 0.27 -7.17 15.61
C SER A 656 0.63 -8.54 16.20
N GLY A 657 0.54 -9.61 15.42
CA GLY A 657 0.97 -10.94 15.87
C GLY A 657 0.15 -11.52 17.01
N GLN A 658 -1.10 -11.13 17.17
CA GLN A 658 -1.88 -11.56 18.32
C GLN A 658 -2.67 -12.84 18.11
N ARG A 659 -3.09 -13.14 16.89
CA ARG A 659 -3.82 -14.38 16.55
C ARG A 659 -3.60 -14.74 15.08
N THR A 660 -3.47 -16.03 14.84
CA THR A 660 -3.60 -16.58 13.50
C THR A 660 -5.06 -16.44 13.05
N PHE A 661 -5.26 -15.97 11.83
CA PHE A 661 -6.56 -15.98 11.19
C PHE A 661 -6.81 -17.38 10.64
N ASP A 662 -7.61 -18.14 11.38
CA ASP A 662 -8.18 -19.38 10.89
C ASP A 662 -9.55 -19.08 10.29
N TRP A 663 -9.64 -19.13 8.96
CA TRP A 663 -10.89 -18.86 8.25
C TRP A 663 -11.91 -19.99 8.37
N PHE A 664 -11.50 -21.20 8.77
CA PHE A 664 -12.43 -22.28 9.09
C PHE A 664 -13.06 -22.14 10.49
N ASP A 665 -12.56 -21.22 11.33
CA ASP A 665 -13.21 -20.88 12.59
C ASP A 665 -14.58 -20.22 12.30
N ASP A 666 -15.63 -21.00 12.43
CA ASP A 666 -17.03 -20.59 12.25
C ASP A 666 -17.76 -20.27 13.57
N SER A 667 -17.03 -20.23 14.68
CA SER A 667 -17.59 -19.93 16.01
C SER A 667 -18.29 -18.58 16.05
N GLY A 668 -17.74 -17.59 15.35
CA GLY A 668 -18.34 -16.25 15.21
C GLY A 668 -19.68 -16.27 14.47
N PRO A 669 -19.77 -16.77 13.23
CA PRO A 669 -21.05 -16.91 12.52
C PRO A 669 -22.08 -17.78 13.27
N LYS A 670 -21.66 -18.85 13.96
CA LYS A 670 -22.54 -19.64 14.81
C LYS A 670 -23.06 -18.84 16.02
N SER A 671 -22.19 -18.02 16.62
CA SER A 671 -22.61 -17.13 17.72
C SER A 671 -23.71 -16.14 17.26
N ASP A 672 -23.64 -15.63 16.03
CA ASP A 672 -24.67 -14.76 15.47
C ASP A 672 -26.05 -15.46 15.45
N ILE A 673 -26.10 -16.74 15.06
CA ILE A 673 -27.35 -17.53 15.04
C ILE A 673 -27.87 -17.71 16.46
N GLU A 674 -27.00 -18.01 17.42
CA GLU A 674 -27.41 -18.16 18.83
C GLU A 674 -27.93 -16.85 19.43
N ILE A 675 -27.32 -15.70 19.08
CA ILE A 675 -27.82 -14.37 19.46
C ILE A 675 -29.23 -14.17 18.92
N ALA A 676 -29.46 -14.48 17.65
CA ALA A 676 -30.80 -14.35 17.04
C ALA A 676 -31.83 -15.27 17.69
N ARG A 677 -31.47 -16.53 18.00
CA ARG A 677 -32.37 -17.48 18.68
C ARG A 677 -32.74 -17.05 20.10
N LYS A 678 -31.79 -16.47 20.83
CA LYS A 678 -32.06 -15.93 22.18
C LYS A 678 -32.87 -14.63 22.11
N GLY A 679 -32.69 -13.83 21.08
CA GLY A 679 -33.40 -12.57 20.87
C GLY A 679 -33.07 -11.45 21.85
N THR A 680 -32.36 -11.72 22.91
CA THR A 680 -31.94 -10.76 23.95
C THR A 680 -30.45 -10.41 23.82
N LEU A 681 -30.06 -9.26 24.39
CA LEU A 681 -28.65 -8.86 24.52
C LEU A 681 -27.89 -9.79 25.48
#